data_5dce2c9082e89ff8268ea5f9de57a9f5
#
_entry.id   5dce2c9082e89ff8268ea5f9de57a9f5
#
_cell.length_a   1.000
_cell.length_b   1.000
_cell.length_c   1.000
_cell.angle_alpha   90.00
_cell.angle_beta   90.00
_cell.angle_gamma   90.00
#
_symmetry.space_group_name_H-M   'P 1'
#
loop_
_entity.id
_entity.type
_entity.pdbx_description
1 polymer ?
#
loop_
_entity_poly.entity_id
_entity_poly.type
_entity_poly.pdbx_seq_one_letter_code
_entity_poly.pdbx_strand_id
1 'polypeptide(L)'
;MNQDYIKPDNWSIIEEGFDVERVKSSESLFSIGNGAMGQRANFEEYYSGKTFQGSYIAGIYYPDKTKVGWWKNGYPEYFAKVLNAPSWIGINIEINGEVLDLATCKSVSNFKRELNMKEGLYNRSFNATLQNGIEISVNVCRFLSLDLDELGVINYEITPLNSDAKIIYKPYVDAGVHNEDANWEEKFWEPLAVSHKDNEAFVTARTFKTHFTATTFMHNTLLLNGSYLNSNPLNVETSSDKIQFTYEVSVAKGQTSSIQKLGGYTVSMNHSNTQAAAENVIAKGLEMGYNQLLNNQIEAWAKIWEMSDITIDGDVKAQQGIRFNIFQLNQTYLGKDSRLNIGPKGFTGEKYGGSTYWDTEAYCIPFYMATKDQQVARNLLAYRYNQLDKAIENAAKLGFKNGAALYPMVTMNGEECHNEWEITFEEIHRNGAIAFAIFNYYRFTGDYSYIPEKGLEVLIGIARFWHQRATYSTYRNQYVILGVTGPNEYENNVNNNFYTNYIAKWCIDYAIEQIHRVAKEYTSDYTRIMSKVNLDDAEIAHWKAVADNMYFPYSEQHGVYLQQDGFLDKELVKVHDLDKSQRPINQKWSWDRILRSPYIKQADTLQGFYFFEDHFTKEQLEKHFDFYEPFTVHESSLSPCVHSIQAATLGRMEQAYTFYLRTSRLDLDDYNKEVEEGCHITSMAGTWMSIVEGFGGMRVKNDTLHFEPRIPKEWKGYSFKINFRHQILKVSVHQNETTFSLEGDKEITVVVNGKEVLVEPNSLVTV
;
A
#
# COMPACT_ATOMS: atom_id res chain seq x y z
N MET A 1 -2.74 -24.49 -4.36
CA MET A 1 -1.44 -24.19 -5.00
C MET A 1 -0.34 -24.94 -4.28
N ASN A 2 0.73 -25.26 -4.99
CA ASN A 2 1.88 -25.91 -4.39
C ASN A 2 2.54 -24.88 -3.45
N GLN A 3 2.60 -25.16 -2.16
CA GLN A 3 3.16 -24.24 -1.14
C GLN A 3 4.66 -23.91 -1.35
N ASP A 4 5.31 -24.53 -2.35
CA ASP A 4 6.74 -24.32 -2.67
C ASP A 4 6.96 -23.54 -3.98
N TYR A 5 5.97 -22.78 -4.44
CA TYR A 5 6.07 -21.99 -5.66
C TYR A 5 7.19 -20.93 -5.57
N ILE A 6 7.19 -20.12 -4.50
CA ILE A 6 8.26 -19.16 -4.24
C ILE A 6 9.35 -19.83 -3.41
N LYS A 7 10.59 -19.83 -3.92
CA LYS A 7 11.74 -20.39 -3.21
C LYS A 7 12.11 -19.52 -2.01
N PRO A 8 12.32 -20.12 -0.82
CA PRO A 8 12.79 -19.38 0.34
C PRO A 8 14.18 -18.76 0.10
N ASP A 9 14.28 -17.46 0.27
CA ASP A 9 15.53 -16.69 0.18
C ASP A 9 15.45 -15.47 1.10
N ASN A 10 16.58 -14.98 1.60
CA ASN A 10 16.58 -13.85 2.53
C ASN A 10 16.34 -12.50 1.84
N TRP A 11 16.69 -12.36 0.55
CA TRP A 11 16.67 -11.08 -0.15
C TRP A 11 15.94 -11.09 -1.49
N SER A 12 15.56 -12.28 -1.96
CA SER A 12 14.92 -12.40 -3.26
C SER A 12 13.59 -13.15 -3.19
N ILE A 13 12.68 -12.76 -4.06
CA ILE A 13 11.53 -13.57 -4.45
C ILE A 13 11.93 -14.32 -5.71
N ILE A 14 11.91 -15.64 -5.69
CA ILE A 14 12.43 -16.49 -6.77
C ILE A 14 11.36 -17.48 -7.21
N GLU A 15 11.09 -17.46 -8.52
CA GLU A 15 10.32 -18.48 -9.24
C GLU A 15 11.24 -19.26 -10.17
N GLU A 16 11.18 -20.59 -10.13
CA GLU A 16 11.88 -21.48 -11.03
C GLU A 16 10.90 -22.35 -11.83
N GLY A 17 11.15 -22.47 -13.12
CA GLY A 17 10.27 -23.16 -14.06
C GLY A 17 9.18 -22.27 -14.63
N PHE A 18 8.88 -22.45 -15.93
CA PHE A 18 7.82 -21.70 -16.60
C PHE A 18 6.48 -22.42 -16.49
N ASP A 19 5.49 -21.76 -15.90
CA ASP A 19 4.12 -22.26 -15.73
C ASP A 19 3.12 -21.19 -16.21
N VAL A 20 2.43 -21.49 -17.30
CA VAL A 20 1.46 -20.58 -17.96
C VAL A 20 0.30 -20.19 -17.06
N GLU A 21 -0.09 -21.04 -16.10
CA GLU A 21 -1.19 -20.75 -15.17
C GLU A 21 -0.79 -19.82 -14.03
N ARG A 22 0.53 -19.53 -13.86
CA ARG A 22 1.06 -18.67 -12.81
C ARG A 22 1.47 -17.28 -13.29
N VAL A 23 1.47 -17.06 -14.60
CA VAL A 23 1.98 -15.80 -15.17
C VAL A 23 1.34 -14.58 -14.53
N LYS A 24 0.02 -14.52 -14.42
CA LYS A 24 -0.70 -13.39 -13.80
C LYS A 24 -0.33 -13.14 -12.34
N SER A 25 -0.22 -14.21 -11.53
CA SER A 25 0.20 -14.10 -10.12
C SER A 25 1.65 -13.63 -10.00
N SER A 26 2.53 -14.16 -10.85
CA SER A 26 3.93 -13.73 -10.90
C SER A 26 4.07 -12.27 -11.35
N GLU A 27 3.25 -11.82 -12.29
CA GLU A 27 3.23 -10.41 -12.71
C GLU A 27 2.96 -9.46 -11.53
N SER A 28 2.14 -9.87 -10.55
CA SER A 28 1.92 -9.12 -9.32
C SER A 28 3.09 -9.19 -8.35
N LEU A 29 3.53 -10.42 -8.01
CA LEU A 29 4.54 -10.65 -6.98
C LEU A 29 5.91 -10.04 -7.32
N PHE A 30 6.26 -10.01 -8.61
CA PHE A 30 7.53 -9.49 -9.10
C PHE A 30 7.44 -8.05 -9.60
N SER A 31 6.35 -7.33 -9.30
CA SER A 31 6.18 -5.92 -9.65
C SER A 31 7.26 -5.05 -9.04
N ILE A 32 7.65 -4.00 -9.75
CA ILE A 32 8.61 -2.98 -9.32
C ILE A 32 7.97 -1.58 -9.35
N GLY A 33 8.43 -0.67 -8.49
CA GLY A 33 7.97 0.70 -8.39
C GLY A 33 9.03 1.62 -7.79
N ASN A 34 8.81 2.92 -7.91
CA ASN A 34 9.69 3.96 -7.36
C ASN A 34 8.93 5.10 -6.68
N GLY A 35 7.67 4.88 -6.31
CA GLY A 35 6.80 5.87 -5.69
C GLY A 35 6.14 6.85 -6.68
N ALA A 36 6.70 7.05 -7.86
CA ALA A 36 6.13 7.88 -8.92
C ALA A 36 5.46 7.06 -10.03
N MET A 37 6.01 5.89 -10.31
CA MET A 37 5.44 4.94 -11.26
C MET A 37 5.72 3.50 -10.82
N GLY A 38 4.96 2.57 -11.38
CA GLY A 38 5.12 1.15 -11.15
C GLY A 38 4.81 0.32 -12.37
N GLN A 39 5.37 -0.89 -12.38
CA GLN A 39 5.28 -1.83 -13.49
C GLN A 39 5.08 -3.24 -12.97
N ARG A 40 4.01 -3.91 -13.39
CA ARG A 40 3.86 -5.35 -13.20
C ARG A 40 4.96 -6.09 -13.94
N ALA A 41 5.29 -7.30 -13.50
CA ALA A 41 6.34 -8.10 -14.11
C ALA A 41 5.92 -8.77 -15.44
N ASN A 42 5.22 -7.99 -16.28
CA ASN A 42 4.86 -8.40 -17.63
C ASN A 42 6.12 -8.66 -18.47
N PHE A 43 6.02 -9.54 -19.44
CA PHE A 43 7.12 -9.80 -20.39
C PHE A 43 7.34 -8.58 -21.29
N GLU A 44 8.57 -8.32 -21.63
CA GLU A 44 8.98 -7.30 -22.59
C GLU A 44 8.66 -7.73 -24.01
N GLU A 45 8.91 -9.01 -24.33
CA GLU A 45 8.59 -9.65 -25.60
C GLU A 45 7.09 -9.97 -25.73
N TYR A 46 6.65 -10.25 -26.92
CA TYR A 46 5.29 -10.68 -27.19
C TYR A 46 4.97 -11.98 -26.45
N TYR A 47 3.78 -12.03 -25.86
CA TYR A 47 3.26 -13.21 -25.17
C TYR A 47 1.79 -13.42 -25.50
N SER A 48 1.45 -14.54 -26.15
CA SER A 48 0.08 -14.88 -26.54
C SER A 48 -0.73 -15.58 -25.45
N GLY A 49 -0.10 -15.94 -24.33
CA GLY A 49 -0.78 -16.55 -23.17
C GLY A 49 -1.56 -15.55 -22.33
N LYS A 50 -2.13 -16.06 -21.24
CA LYS A 50 -2.86 -15.21 -20.29
C LYS A 50 -1.90 -14.28 -19.55
N THR A 51 -2.17 -12.98 -19.58
CA THR A 51 -1.41 -11.93 -18.91
C THR A 51 -2.35 -10.88 -18.35
N PHE A 52 -1.90 -10.10 -17.38
CA PHE A 52 -2.58 -8.91 -16.90
C PHE A 52 -1.60 -7.74 -17.04
N GLN A 53 -1.71 -7.02 -18.14
CA GLN A 53 -0.85 -5.85 -18.42
C GLN A 53 -1.10 -4.75 -17.41
N GLY A 54 -0.05 -4.20 -16.81
CA GLY A 54 -0.17 -3.15 -15.82
C GLY A 54 1.08 -2.28 -15.72
N SER A 55 0.90 -1.03 -16.13
CA SER A 55 1.83 0.08 -15.90
C SER A 55 1.06 1.18 -15.20
N TYR A 56 1.60 1.78 -14.14
CA TYR A 56 0.86 2.73 -13.31
C TYR A 56 1.67 4.00 -13.08
N ILE A 57 0.96 5.14 -13.03
CA ILE A 57 1.54 6.45 -12.71
C ILE A 57 0.83 6.95 -11.45
N ALA A 58 1.60 7.28 -10.41
CA ALA A 58 1.06 7.75 -9.14
C ALA A 58 0.24 9.05 -9.32
N GLY A 59 -0.92 9.12 -8.67
CA GLY A 59 -1.80 10.29 -8.69
C GLY A 59 -2.64 10.45 -9.95
N ILE A 60 -2.46 9.64 -10.98
CA ILE A 60 -3.28 9.67 -12.21
C ILE A 60 -4.46 8.71 -12.05
N TYR A 61 -5.66 9.21 -12.29
CA TYR A 61 -6.91 8.46 -12.12
C TYR A 61 -7.99 8.87 -13.11
N TYR A 62 -9.03 8.05 -13.19
CA TYR A 62 -10.18 8.27 -14.05
C TYR A 62 -11.50 8.00 -13.31
N PRO A 63 -12.50 8.89 -13.36
CA PRO A 63 -13.81 8.64 -12.80
C PRO A 63 -14.62 7.75 -13.75
N ASP A 64 -14.57 6.44 -13.51
CA ASP A 64 -15.32 5.45 -14.26
C ASP A 64 -16.77 5.42 -13.78
N LYS A 65 -17.74 5.44 -14.71
CA LYS A 65 -19.16 5.41 -14.37
C LYS A 65 -19.52 4.03 -13.80
N THR A 66 -20.27 4.01 -12.69
CA THR A 66 -20.66 2.75 -12.05
C THR A 66 -21.65 1.96 -12.88
N LYS A 67 -21.67 0.62 -12.67
CA LYS A 67 -22.66 -0.29 -13.28
C LYS A 67 -23.99 -0.33 -12.53
N VAL A 68 -24.08 0.32 -11.37
CA VAL A 68 -25.30 0.37 -10.58
C VAL A 68 -26.35 1.14 -11.36
N GLY A 69 -27.40 0.45 -11.79
CA GLY A 69 -28.46 1.02 -12.63
C GLY A 69 -29.40 2.00 -11.90
N TRP A 70 -29.27 2.13 -10.60
CA TRP A 70 -29.97 3.08 -9.75
C TRP A 70 -29.02 3.54 -8.63
N TRP A 71 -29.20 4.72 -8.15
CA TRP A 71 -28.52 5.24 -6.95
C TRP A 71 -29.49 5.97 -6.06
N LYS A 72 -29.14 6.08 -4.81
CA LYS A 72 -29.87 6.82 -3.81
C LYS A 72 -29.32 8.25 -3.74
N ASN A 73 -30.12 9.17 -3.24
CA ASN A 73 -29.68 10.53 -3.00
C ASN A 73 -28.42 10.57 -2.11
N GLY A 74 -27.40 11.29 -2.53
CA GLY A 74 -26.11 11.38 -1.86
C GLY A 74 -25.05 10.36 -2.36
N TYR A 75 -25.43 9.37 -3.17
CA TYR A 75 -24.49 8.41 -3.75
C TYR A 75 -23.71 9.02 -4.93
N PRO A 76 -22.40 8.75 -5.08
CA PRO A 76 -21.64 9.14 -6.25
C PRO A 76 -22.02 8.29 -7.46
N GLU A 77 -21.90 8.87 -8.67
CA GLU A 77 -22.16 8.18 -9.95
C GLU A 77 -20.91 7.53 -10.54
N TYR A 78 -19.74 7.83 -9.98
CA TYR A 78 -18.45 7.44 -10.52
C TYR A 78 -17.60 6.81 -9.42
N PHE A 79 -16.77 5.85 -9.83
CA PHE A 79 -15.74 5.24 -9.01
C PHE A 79 -14.37 5.65 -9.56
N ALA A 80 -13.52 6.25 -8.74
CA ALA A 80 -12.17 6.58 -9.17
C ALA A 80 -11.35 5.30 -9.37
N LYS A 81 -10.68 5.20 -10.52
CA LYS A 81 -9.82 4.08 -10.88
C LYS A 81 -8.42 4.55 -11.19
N VAL A 82 -7.42 3.80 -10.70
CA VAL A 82 -6.06 3.90 -11.22
C VAL A 82 -6.06 3.43 -12.67
N LEU A 83 -5.22 4.05 -13.48
CA LEU A 83 -5.16 3.77 -14.91
C LEU A 83 -4.04 2.78 -15.23
N ASN A 84 -4.33 1.80 -16.09
CA ASN A 84 -3.29 1.18 -16.88
C ASN A 84 -2.73 2.25 -17.82
N ALA A 85 -1.48 2.63 -17.59
CA ALA A 85 -0.79 3.68 -18.35
C ALA A 85 -0.26 3.13 -19.68
N PRO A 86 0.01 4.00 -20.68
CA PRO A 86 0.61 3.59 -21.94
C PRO A 86 1.85 2.70 -21.74
N SER A 87 1.97 1.62 -22.51
CA SER A 87 3.07 0.67 -22.36
C SER A 87 4.38 1.25 -22.86
N TRP A 88 5.42 1.21 -22.00
CA TRP A 88 6.79 1.62 -22.36
C TRP A 88 7.76 0.44 -22.43
N ILE A 89 7.41 -0.74 -21.86
CA ILE A 89 8.33 -1.86 -21.71
C ILE A 89 8.50 -2.69 -22.98
N GLY A 90 7.54 -2.66 -23.90
CA GLY A 90 7.44 -3.61 -25.00
C GLY A 90 8.64 -3.63 -25.96
N ILE A 91 9.15 -4.83 -26.23
CA ILE A 91 10.23 -5.13 -27.20
C ILE A 91 9.86 -6.42 -27.91
N ASN A 92 9.05 -6.37 -28.96
CA ASN A 92 8.79 -7.58 -29.74
C ASN A 92 10.07 -8.05 -30.41
N ILE A 93 10.28 -9.36 -30.48
CA ILE A 93 11.53 -9.97 -30.95
C ILE A 93 11.22 -11.04 -31.98
N GLU A 94 11.96 -11.01 -33.12
CA GLU A 94 11.95 -12.07 -34.10
C GLU A 94 13.33 -12.64 -34.26
N ILE A 95 13.43 -13.95 -34.40
CA ILE A 95 14.69 -14.67 -34.56
C ILE A 95 14.61 -15.57 -35.82
N ASN A 96 15.36 -15.22 -36.85
CA ASN A 96 15.28 -15.84 -38.16
C ASN A 96 13.84 -15.90 -38.72
N GLY A 97 13.08 -14.81 -38.50
CA GLY A 97 11.70 -14.66 -39.00
C GLY A 97 10.63 -15.30 -38.13
N GLU A 98 10.96 -15.83 -36.97
CA GLU A 98 10.00 -16.37 -36.01
C GLU A 98 9.91 -15.48 -34.80
N VAL A 99 8.70 -15.15 -34.35
CA VAL A 99 8.42 -14.34 -33.15
C VAL A 99 8.76 -15.13 -31.90
N LEU A 100 9.54 -14.52 -31.00
CA LEU A 100 9.76 -15.07 -29.66
C LEU A 100 8.50 -14.92 -28.82
N ASP A 101 7.84 -16.03 -28.56
CA ASP A 101 6.64 -16.14 -27.72
C ASP A 101 6.75 -17.39 -26.84
N LEU A 102 6.90 -17.19 -25.55
CA LEU A 102 7.07 -18.31 -24.61
C LEU A 102 5.89 -19.27 -24.59
N ALA A 103 4.68 -18.81 -24.93
CA ALA A 103 3.50 -19.68 -24.98
C ALA A 103 3.54 -20.65 -26.17
N THR A 104 4.27 -20.33 -27.24
CA THR A 104 4.32 -21.11 -28.47
C THR A 104 5.70 -21.71 -28.78
N CYS A 105 6.73 -21.41 -28.01
CA CYS A 105 8.05 -22.04 -28.14
C CYS A 105 7.94 -23.57 -28.08
N LYS A 106 8.81 -24.27 -28.81
CA LYS A 106 8.89 -25.73 -28.77
C LYS A 106 9.26 -26.23 -27.37
N SER A 107 10.13 -25.52 -26.68
CA SER A 107 10.45 -25.75 -25.26
C SER A 107 10.99 -24.49 -24.61
N VAL A 108 10.70 -24.34 -23.31
CA VAL A 108 11.28 -23.35 -22.40
C VAL A 108 11.94 -24.12 -21.26
N SER A 109 13.20 -23.82 -20.97
CA SER A 109 13.98 -24.48 -19.92
C SER A 109 14.81 -23.45 -19.15
N ASN A 110 15.28 -23.85 -17.96
CA ASN A 110 16.08 -22.99 -17.08
C ASN A 110 15.42 -21.63 -16.81
N PHE A 111 14.09 -21.60 -16.83
CA PHE A 111 13.35 -20.37 -16.54
C PHE A 111 13.52 -20.01 -15.06
N LYS A 112 13.99 -18.80 -14.82
CA LYS A 112 14.10 -18.18 -13.51
C LYS A 112 13.55 -16.74 -13.59
N ARG A 113 12.72 -16.39 -12.65
CA ARG A 113 12.27 -15.02 -12.39
C ARG A 113 12.70 -14.65 -10.98
N GLU A 114 13.28 -13.47 -10.82
CA GLU A 114 13.79 -13.01 -9.54
C GLU A 114 13.48 -11.53 -9.32
N LEU A 115 12.84 -11.22 -8.18
CA LEU A 115 12.80 -9.89 -7.63
C LEU A 115 13.90 -9.79 -6.58
N ASN A 116 15.02 -9.16 -6.93
CA ASN A 116 16.10 -8.86 -6.00
C ASN A 116 15.72 -7.61 -5.19
N MET A 117 15.15 -7.83 -4.02
CA MET A 117 14.65 -6.76 -3.14
C MET A 117 15.78 -5.90 -2.56
N LYS A 118 16.97 -6.48 -2.40
CA LYS A 118 18.14 -5.76 -1.87
C LYS A 118 18.55 -4.61 -2.76
N GLU A 119 18.46 -4.81 -4.07
CA GLU A 119 18.95 -3.90 -5.10
C GLU A 119 17.81 -3.23 -5.88
N GLY A 120 16.56 -3.69 -5.69
CA GLY A 120 15.38 -3.17 -6.37
C GLY A 120 15.34 -3.51 -7.86
N LEU A 121 15.74 -4.74 -8.20
CA LEU A 121 15.88 -5.22 -9.59
C LEU A 121 14.90 -6.35 -9.86
N TYR A 122 14.28 -6.32 -11.03
CA TYR A 122 13.59 -7.45 -11.62
C TYR A 122 14.49 -8.13 -12.64
N ASN A 123 14.83 -9.40 -12.40
CA ASN A 123 15.66 -10.21 -13.27
C ASN A 123 14.85 -11.40 -13.79
N ARG A 124 15.08 -11.75 -15.05
CA ARG A 124 14.49 -12.93 -15.68
C ARG A 124 15.48 -13.58 -16.63
N SER A 125 15.59 -14.91 -16.59
CA SER A 125 16.43 -15.67 -17.50
C SER A 125 15.72 -16.95 -17.94
N PHE A 126 16.00 -17.40 -19.15
CA PHE A 126 15.50 -18.67 -19.67
C PHE A 126 16.28 -19.11 -20.92
N ASN A 127 16.17 -20.39 -21.24
CA ASN A 127 16.52 -20.92 -22.57
C ASN A 127 15.23 -21.28 -23.29
N ALA A 128 15.17 -20.97 -24.57
CA ALA A 128 14.03 -21.33 -25.42
C ALA A 128 14.51 -22.01 -26.72
N THR A 129 13.76 -23.01 -27.15
CA THR A 129 13.86 -23.57 -28.49
C THR A 129 12.65 -23.12 -29.29
N LEU A 130 12.85 -22.34 -30.34
CA LEU A 130 11.79 -21.90 -31.23
C LEU A 130 11.33 -23.03 -32.16
N GLN A 131 10.18 -22.85 -32.85
CA GLN A 131 9.66 -23.86 -33.77
C GLN A 131 10.62 -24.12 -34.96
N ASN A 132 11.33 -23.10 -35.40
CA ASN A 132 12.38 -23.22 -36.43
C ASN A 132 13.64 -23.97 -35.94
N GLY A 133 13.70 -24.41 -34.70
CA GLY A 133 14.79 -25.19 -34.10
C GLY A 133 15.97 -24.37 -33.58
N ILE A 134 15.91 -23.05 -33.61
CA ILE A 134 16.95 -22.20 -33.01
C ILE A 134 16.81 -22.24 -31.50
N GLU A 135 17.95 -22.44 -30.84
CA GLU A 135 18.07 -22.39 -29.39
C GLU A 135 18.72 -21.08 -28.97
N ILE A 136 18.12 -20.42 -28.00
CA ILE A 136 18.58 -19.16 -27.44
C ILE A 136 18.63 -19.20 -25.91
N SER A 137 19.53 -18.39 -25.34
CA SER A 137 19.49 -17.98 -23.94
C SER A 137 19.11 -16.52 -23.88
N VAL A 138 18.21 -16.18 -22.95
CA VAL A 138 17.75 -14.82 -22.71
C VAL A 138 18.04 -14.42 -21.27
N ASN A 139 18.55 -13.18 -21.07
CA ASN A 139 18.66 -12.54 -19.77
C ASN A 139 18.05 -11.15 -19.84
N VAL A 140 17.25 -10.81 -18.84
CA VAL A 140 16.59 -9.50 -18.74
C VAL A 140 16.83 -8.93 -17.35
N CYS A 141 17.22 -7.67 -17.30
CA CYS A 141 17.23 -6.87 -16.08
C CYS A 141 16.37 -5.62 -16.28
N ARG A 142 15.43 -5.35 -15.38
CA ARG A 142 14.58 -4.16 -15.40
C ARG A 142 14.52 -3.54 -14.04
N PHE A 143 14.56 -2.19 -13.98
CA PHE A 143 14.34 -1.43 -12.77
C PHE A 143 13.69 -0.07 -13.06
N LEU A 144 13.06 0.50 -12.06
CA LEU A 144 12.55 1.88 -12.07
C LEU A 144 13.45 2.72 -11.18
N SER A 145 14.06 3.75 -11.75
CA SER A 145 15.08 4.55 -11.07
C SER A 145 14.49 5.28 -9.85
N LEU A 146 15.17 5.17 -8.70
CA LEU A 146 14.86 5.96 -7.50
C LEU A 146 15.49 7.36 -7.53
N ASP A 147 16.44 7.57 -8.44
CA ASP A 147 17.15 8.83 -8.62
C ASP A 147 16.47 9.73 -9.67
N LEU A 148 15.99 9.12 -10.76
CA LEU A 148 15.20 9.77 -11.80
C LEU A 148 13.79 9.17 -11.79
N ASP A 149 12.86 9.75 -11.03
CA ASP A 149 11.52 9.19 -10.74
C ASP A 149 10.69 8.85 -11.99
N GLU A 150 11.00 9.45 -13.13
CA GLU A 150 10.29 9.33 -14.41
C GLU A 150 10.94 8.30 -15.35
N LEU A 151 12.06 7.66 -14.92
CA LEU A 151 12.88 6.78 -15.76
C LEU A 151 12.80 5.31 -15.31
N GLY A 152 12.48 4.45 -16.26
CA GLY A 152 12.68 3.01 -16.19
C GLY A 152 13.76 2.55 -17.16
N VAL A 153 14.45 1.48 -16.82
CA VAL A 153 15.57 0.92 -17.58
C VAL A 153 15.37 -0.56 -17.80
N ILE A 154 15.60 -1.01 -19.04
CA ILE A 154 15.60 -2.43 -19.41
C ILE A 154 16.92 -2.73 -20.10
N ASN A 155 17.58 -3.83 -19.72
CA ASN A 155 18.65 -4.46 -20.47
C ASN A 155 18.18 -5.86 -20.87
N TYR A 156 17.98 -6.09 -22.16
CA TYR A 156 17.48 -7.36 -22.72
C TYR A 156 18.55 -8.01 -23.59
N GLU A 157 19.02 -9.18 -23.22
CA GLU A 157 20.14 -9.90 -23.83
C GLU A 157 19.68 -11.20 -24.46
N ILE A 158 20.20 -11.50 -25.68
CA ILE A 158 19.93 -12.75 -26.39
C ILE A 158 21.25 -13.33 -26.86
N THR A 159 21.46 -14.62 -26.58
CA THR A 159 22.60 -15.41 -27.04
C THR A 159 22.11 -16.64 -27.81
N PRO A 160 22.34 -16.74 -29.13
CA PRO A 160 22.05 -17.95 -29.88
C PRO A 160 22.99 -19.08 -29.44
N LEU A 161 22.44 -20.29 -29.17
CA LEU A 161 23.19 -21.40 -28.56
C LEU A 161 23.64 -22.46 -29.56
N ASN A 162 22.90 -22.69 -30.65
CA ASN A 162 23.14 -23.80 -31.55
C ASN A 162 23.56 -23.37 -32.97
N SER A 163 23.19 -22.18 -33.43
CA SER A 163 23.52 -21.64 -34.76
C SER A 163 23.62 -20.12 -34.73
N ASP A 164 24.17 -19.51 -35.77
CA ASP A 164 24.07 -18.07 -35.99
C ASP A 164 22.62 -17.67 -36.15
N ALA A 165 22.29 -16.47 -35.72
CA ALA A 165 20.93 -15.94 -35.76
C ALA A 165 20.88 -14.49 -36.26
N LYS A 166 19.83 -14.18 -36.99
CA LYS A 166 19.40 -12.83 -37.31
C LYS A 166 18.31 -12.44 -36.31
N ILE A 167 18.61 -11.49 -35.43
CA ILE A 167 17.72 -11.01 -34.41
C ILE A 167 17.14 -9.66 -34.84
N ILE A 168 15.82 -9.55 -34.79
CA ILE A 168 15.09 -8.31 -35.05
C ILE A 168 14.45 -7.86 -33.74
N TYR A 169 14.87 -6.71 -33.22
CA TYR A 169 14.27 -6.06 -32.09
C TYR A 169 13.25 -5.02 -32.56
N LYS A 170 12.05 -5.07 -32.00
CA LYS A 170 10.95 -4.13 -32.31
C LYS A 170 10.45 -3.45 -31.01
N PRO A 171 11.27 -2.55 -30.40
CA PRO A 171 10.82 -1.77 -29.25
C PRO A 171 9.71 -0.81 -29.64
N TYR A 172 8.72 -0.63 -28.75
CA TYR A 172 7.59 0.24 -29.01
C TYR A 172 7.14 0.99 -27.75
N VAL A 173 6.37 2.05 -27.96
CA VAL A 173 5.53 2.75 -26.97
C VAL A 173 4.09 2.71 -27.52
N ASP A 174 3.14 2.36 -26.65
CA ASP A 174 1.75 2.09 -27.04
C ASP A 174 0.76 2.68 -26.04
N ALA A 175 -0.04 3.66 -26.45
CA ALA A 175 -1.13 4.25 -25.68
C ALA A 175 -2.49 3.61 -25.98
N GLY A 176 -2.54 2.58 -26.83
CA GLY A 176 -3.75 1.81 -27.13
C GLY A 176 -4.17 0.85 -26.01
N VAL A 177 -3.87 1.19 -24.77
CA VAL A 177 -4.14 0.39 -23.56
C VAL A 177 -5.54 0.66 -23.01
N HIS A 178 -6.03 -0.29 -22.21
CA HIS A 178 -7.28 -0.18 -21.46
C HIS A 178 -7.12 -0.82 -20.09
N ASN A 179 -8.00 -0.46 -19.15
CA ASN A 179 -8.10 -1.16 -17.89
C ASN A 179 -8.90 -2.45 -18.04
N GLU A 180 -8.44 -3.56 -17.44
CA GLU A 180 -9.24 -4.79 -17.38
C GLU A 180 -10.48 -4.62 -16.50
N ASP A 181 -10.42 -3.76 -15.48
CA ASP A 181 -11.52 -3.47 -14.57
C ASP A 181 -12.46 -2.34 -15.03
N ALA A 182 -12.30 -1.81 -16.26
CA ALA A 182 -13.18 -0.80 -16.81
C ALA A 182 -14.64 -1.28 -16.83
N ASN A 183 -15.54 -0.50 -16.22
CA ASN A 183 -16.93 -0.92 -16.04
C ASN A 183 -17.70 -1.08 -17.38
N TRP A 184 -17.34 -0.28 -18.37
CA TRP A 184 -18.05 -0.20 -19.65
C TRP A 184 -17.13 -0.44 -20.84
N GLU A 185 -15.96 -1.08 -20.63
CA GLU A 185 -14.94 -1.28 -21.67
C GLU A 185 -14.49 0.04 -22.33
N GLU A 186 -14.64 1.15 -21.62
CA GLU A 186 -14.28 2.48 -22.08
C GLU A 186 -12.75 2.63 -22.06
N LYS A 187 -12.19 3.21 -23.12
CA LYS A 187 -10.79 3.65 -23.10
C LYS A 187 -10.67 4.93 -22.28
N PHE A 188 -9.67 5.02 -21.43
CA PHE A 188 -9.46 6.18 -20.57
C PHE A 188 -8.48 7.20 -21.15
N TRP A 189 -7.68 6.80 -22.13
CA TRP A 189 -6.66 7.62 -22.77
C TRP A 189 -7.06 8.06 -24.19
N GLU A 190 -6.91 9.37 -24.45
CA GLU A 190 -7.00 10.00 -25.76
C GLU A 190 -5.58 10.25 -26.28
N PRO A 191 -5.13 9.61 -27.37
CA PRO A 191 -3.86 9.93 -27.98
C PRO A 191 -3.88 11.36 -28.54
N LEU A 192 -2.83 12.15 -28.27
CA LEU A 192 -2.69 13.53 -28.75
C LEU A 192 -1.62 13.69 -29.80
N ALA A 193 -0.46 13.05 -29.62
CA ALA A 193 0.67 13.18 -30.50
C ALA A 193 1.57 11.94 -30.47
N VAL A 194 2.16 11.61 -31.61
CA VAL A 194 3.22 10.63 -31.77
C VAL A 194 4.37 11.31 -32.50
N SER A 195 5.58 11.22 -31.94
CA SER A 195 6.79 11.82 -32.52
C SER A 195 8.01 10.98 -32.26
N HIS A 196 9.06 11.17 -33.06
CA HIS A 196 10.36 10.52 -32.87
C HIS A 196 11.50 11.38 -33.41
N LYS A 197 12.69 11.10 -32.87
CA LYS A 197 13.93 11.68 -33.33
C LYS A 197 15.06 10.64 -33.09
N ASP A 198 15.77 10.27 -34.14
CA ASP A 198 16.83 9.27 -34.06
C ASP A 198 16.34 7.97 -33.36
N ASN A 199 16.92 7.61 -32.23
CA ASN A 199 16.56 6.44 -31.41
C ASN A 199 15.53 6.76 -30.30
N GLU A 200 14.95 7.96 -30.30
CA GLU A 200 13.97 8.41 -29.31
C GLU A 200 12.56 8.41 -29.93
N ALA A 201 11.58 7.97 -29.13
CA ALA A 201 10.19 8.04 -29.53
C ALA A 201 9.30 8.45 -28.37
N PHE A 202 8.21 9.15 -28.69
CA PHE A 202 7.28 9.75 -27.76
C PHE A 202 5.85 9.51 -28.18
N VAL A 203 5.00 9.10 -27.25
CA VAL A 203 3.54 9.09 -27.39
C VAL A 203 2.96 9.91 -26.27
N THR A 204 2.29 11.00 -26.62
CA THR A 204 1.58 11.86 -25.68
C THR A 204 0.11 11.52 -25.72
N ALA A 205 -0.46 11.19 -24.57
CA ALA A 205 -1.86 10.89 -24.40
C ALA A 205 -2.45 11.70 -23.23
N ARG A 206 -3.76 11.90 -23.23
CA ARG A 206 -4.49 12.62 -22.20
C ARG A 206 -5.68 11.80 -21.71
N THR A 207 -5.97 11.83 -20.43
CA THR A 207 -7.18 11.20 -19.89
C THR A 207 -8.43 12.00 -20.29
N PHE A 208 -9.47 11.33 -20.79
CA PHE A 208 -10.67 11.99 -21.34
C PHE A 208 -11.39 12.91 -20.34
N LYS A 209 -11.59 12.48 -19.10
CA LYS A 209 -12.39 13.22 -18.10
C LYS A 209 -11.54 14.06 -17.14
N THR A 210 -10.37 13.57 -16.74
CA THR A 210 -9.52 14.25 -15.76
C THR A 210 -8.46 15.13 -16.40
N HIS A 211 -8.26 15.01 -17.72
CA HIS A 211 -7.32 15.82 -18.52
C HIS A 211 -5.86 15.78 -18.06
N PHE A 212 -5.45 14.73 -17.35
CA PHE A 212 -4.04 14.48 -17.12
C PHE A 212 -3.36 14.14 -18.44
N THR A 213 -2.29 14.85 -18.75
CA THR A 213 -1.46 14.55 -19.93
C THR A 213 -0.23 13.79 -19.49
N ALA A 214 0.07 12.68 -20.16
CA ALA A 214 1.28 11.90 -19.98
C ALA A 214 2.01 11.75 -21.32
N THR A 215 3.32 12.01 -21.33
CA THR A 215 4.19 11.61 -22.43
C THR A 215 4.95 10.37 -22.02
N THR A 216 4.68 9.27 -22.72
CA THR A 216 5.40 8.01 -22.60
C THR A 216 6.52 8.01 -23.62
N PHE A 217 7.72 7.66 -23.23
CA PHE A 217 8.89 7.77 -24.05
C PHE A 217 9.74 6.52 -24.07
N MET A 218 10.58 6.38 -25.09
CA MET A 218 11.66 5.42 -25.14
C MET A 218 12.89 5.98 -25.84
N HIS A 219 14.08 5.50 -25.44
CA HIS A 219 15.33 5.57 -26.18
C HIS A 219 15.96 4.18 -26.22
N ASN A 220 16.53 3.77 -27.35
CA ASN A 220 17.07 2.43 -27.53
C ASN A 220 18.54 2.47 -27.94
N THR A 221 19.36 1.64 -27.29
CA THR A 221 20.77 1.46 -27.59
C THR A 221 21.05 -0.02 -27.81
N LEU A 222 21.69 -0.36 -28.91
CA LEU A 222 22.07 -1.74 -29.26
C LEU A 222 23.53 -2.02 -28.93
N LEU A 223 23.80 -3.25 -28.45
CA LEU A 223 25.15 -3.72 -28.19
C LEU A 223 25.37 -5.13 -28.80
N LEU A 224 26.59 -5.41 -29.18
CA LEU A 224 27.05 -6.75 -29.53
C LEU A 224 28.30 -7.07 -28.71
N ASN A 225 28.26 -8.13 -27.92
CA ASN A 225 29.30 -8.50 -26.96
C ASN A 225 29.77 -7.34 -26.08
N GLY A 226 28.79 -6.54 -25.59
CA GLY A 226 29.05 -5.37 -24.75
C GLY A 226 29.56 -4.11 -25.46
N SER A 227 29.78 -4.16 -26.76
CA SER A 227 30.21 -3.02 -27.57
C SER A 227 29.02 -2.34 -28.23
N TYR A 228 28.95 -1.01 -28.13
CA TYR A 228 27.88 -0.23 -28.74
C TYR A 228 27.86 -0.39 -30.26
N LEU A 229 26.68 -0.65 -30.81
CA LEU A 229 26.41 -0.60 -32.23
C LEU A 229 25.85 0.79 -32.58
N ASN A 230 26.52 1.49 -33.50
CA ASN A 230 26.02 2.74 -34.04
C ASN A 230 24.92 2.42 -35.08
N SER A 231 23.70 2.20 -34.62
CA SER A 231 22.58 1.78 -35.46
C SER A 231 21.38 2.69 -35.24
N ASN A 232 20.87 3.26 -36.32
CA ASN A 232 19.54 3.88 -36.38
C ASN A 232 18.50 2.80 -36.69
N PRO A 233 17.22 3.01 -36.36
CA PRO A 233 16.17 2.08 -36.72
C PRO A 233 16.09 1.91 -38.26
N LEU A 234 15.98 0.67 -38.72
CA LEU A 234 15.78 0.33 -40.14
C LEU A 234 14.40 0.73 -40.63
N ASN A 235 13.43 0.70 -39.76
CA ASN A 235 12.05 1.09 -40.04
C ASN A 235 11.42 1.73 -38.79
N VAL A 236 10.49 2.67 -39.04
CA VAL A 236 9.68 3.32 -38.00
C VAL A 236 8.22 3.18 -38.40
N GLU A 237 7.45 2.49 -37.58
CA GLU A 237 6.00 2.32 -37.77
C GLU A 237 5.26 3.20 -36.78
N THR A 238 4.31 4.00 -37.26
CA THR A 238 3.51 4.90 -36.42
C THR A 238 2.04 4.70 -36.69
N SER A 239 1.24 4.77 -35.62
CA SER A 239 -0.21 4.95 -35.66
C SER A 239 -0.61 6.20 -34.86
N SER A 240 -1.90 6.41 -34.61
CA SER A 240 -2.37 7.52 -33.78
C SER A 240 -1.96 7.39 -32.30
N ASP A 241 -1.68 6.16 -31.83
CA ASP A 241 -1.50 5.81 -30.43
C ASP A 241 -0.24 4.99 -30.15
N LYS A 242 0.54 4.65 -31.20
CA LYS A 242 1.70 3.77 -31.10
C LYS A 242 2.84 4.19 -32.00
N ILE A 243 4.06 3.97 -31.53
CA ILE A 243 5.27 4.01 -32.35
C ILE A 243 6.15 2.81 -32.04
N GLN A 244 6.67 2.19 -33.12
CA GLN A 244 7.55 1.03 -33.06
C GLN A 244 8.75 1.25 -33.94
N PHE A 245 9.95 0.96 -33.42
CA PHE A 245 11.18 0.92 -34.19
C PHE A 245 11.52 -0.50 -34.57
N THR A 246 12.26 -0.69 -35.65
CA THR A 246 12.81 -1.99 -36.05
C THR A 246 14.33 -1.91 -36.18
N TYR A 247 15.04 -2.77 -35.46
CA TYR A 247 16.48 -2.94 -35.53
C TYR A 247 16.81 -4.38 -35.90
N GLU A 248 17.88 -4.57 -36.64
CA GLU A 248 18.35 -5.89 -37.04
C GLU A 248 19.83 -6.09 -36.66
N VAL A 249 20.12 -7.20 -36.02
CA VAL A 249 21.50 -7.58 -35.63
C VAL A 249 21.77 -9.02 -36.05
N SER A 250 22.86 -9.22 -36.78
CA SER A 250 23.39 -10.57 -37.05
C SER A 250 24.30 -10.98 -35.92
N VAL A 251 23.99 -12.11 -35.29
CA VAL A 251 24.67 -12.59 -34.07
C VAL A 251 25.19 -13.98 -34.34
N ALA A 252 26.50 -14.17 -34.24
CA ALA A 252 27.11 -15.50 -34.38
C ALA A 252 26.78 -16.36 -33.14
N LYS A 253 26.74 -17.67 -33.32
CA LYS A 253 26.57 -18.63 -32.23
C LYS A 253 27.51 -18.33 -31.07
N GLY A 254 26.93 -18.21 -29.86
CA GLY A 254 27.62 -17.92 -28.61
C GLY A 254 27.99 -16.45 -28.39
N GLN A 255 27.69 -15.55 -29.32
CA GLN A 255 27.78 -14.11 -29.11
C GLN A 255 26.47 -13.58 -28.48
N THR A 256 26.57 -12.53 -27.68
CA THR A 256 25.42 -11.89 -27.04
C THR A 256 25.08 -10.56 -27.70
N SER A 257 23.88 -10.44 -28.21
CA SER A 257 23.29 -9.14 -28.57
C SER A 257 22.42 -8.64 -27.47
N SER A 258 22.45 -7.33 -27.19
CA SER A 258 21.54 -6.72 -26.24
C SER A 258 20.93 -5.42 -26.75
N ILE A 259 19.73 -5.15 -26.25
CA ILE A 259 19.05 -3.84 -26.36
C ILE A 259 18.88 -3.25 -24.98
N GLN A 260 19.44 -2.05 -24.78
CA GLN A 260 19.19 -1.22 -23.61
C GLN A 260 18.10 -0.22 -23.96
N LYS A 261 16.99 -0.26 -23.21
CA LYS A 261 15.86 0.62 -23.39
C LYS A 261 15.70 1.51 -22.16
N LEU A 262 15.79 2.82 -22.36
CA LEU A 262 15.32 3.82 -21.41
C LEU A 262 13.86 4.14 -21.74
N GLY A 263 12.99 4.23 -20.76
CA GLY A 263 11.59 4.54 -20.99
C GLY A 263 10.90 5.00 -19.70
N GLY A 264 9.67 5.44 -19.80
CA GLY A 264 8.91 5.91 -18.64
C GLY A 264 7.91 6.99 -18.98
N TYR A 265 7.62 7.86 -18.00
CA TYR A 265 6.53 8.83 -18.08
C TYR A 265 6.94 10.20 -17.56
N THR A 266 6.51 11.24 -18.27
CA THR A 266 6.44 12.60 -17.74
C THR A 266 5.00 13.07 -17.78
N VAL A 267 4.52 13.71 -16.72
CA VAL A 267 3.08 14.00 -16.56
C VAL A 267 2.80 15.48 -16.30
N SER A 268 1.61 15.94 -16.74
CA SER A 268 1.17 17.34 -16.58
C SER A 268 0.99 17.76 -15.11
N MET A 269 0.93 16.81 -14.20
CA MET A 269 0.92 17.06 -12.76
C MET A 269 2.23 17.75 -12.28
N ASN A 270 3.35 17.44 -12.95
CA ASN A 270 4.69 17.91 -12.61
C ASN A 270 5.30 18.83 -13.66
N HIS A 271 4.87 18.76 -14.92
CA HIS A 271 5.47 19.47 -16.05
C HIS A 271 4.43 20.14 -16.92
N SER A 272 4.63 21.42 -17.21
CA SER A 272 3.79 22.16 -18.16
C SER A 272 4.00 21.71 -19.63
N ASN A 273 5.18 21.19 -19.97
CA ASN A 273 5.50 20.57 -21.25
C ASN A 273 6.10 19.18 -21.00
N THR A 274 5.24 18.18 -21.11
CA THR A 274 5.60 16.79 -20.81
C THR A 274 6.60 16.21 -21.81
N GLN A 275 6.55 16.58 -23.09
CA GLN A 275 7.50 16.09 -24.09
C GLN A 275 8.91 16.66 -23.85
N ALA A 276 9.04 17.96 -23.63
CA ALA A 276 10.36 18.54 -23.31
C ALA A 276 10.96 17.98 -22.01
N ALA A 277 10.11 17.66 -21.03
CA ALA A 277 10.55 16.98 -19.84
C ALA A 277 11.07 15.57 -20.14
N ALA A 278 10.37 14.80 -20.98
CA ALA A 278 10.79 13.46 -21.42
C ALA A 278 12.15 13.49 -22.14
N GLU A 279 12.32 14.43 -23.07
CA GLU A 279 13.61 14.65 -23.75
C GLU A 279 14.76 14.92 -22.74
N ASN A 280 14.50 15.72 -21.72
CA ASN A 280 15.49 15.99 -20.67
C ASN A 280 15.78 14.76 -19.79
N VAL A 281 14.78 13.95 -19.47
CA VAL A 281 14.98 12.69 -18.72
C VAL A 281 15.84 11.71 -19.51
N ILE A 282 15.57 11.56 -20.82
CA ILE A 282 16.40 10.73 -21.72
C ILE A 282 17.84 11.25 -21.74
N ALA A 283 18.04 12.55 -21.92
CA ALA A 283 19.38 13.14 -21.98
C ALA A 283 20.19 12.87 -20.70
N LYS A 284 19.58 13.03 -19.51
CA LYS A 284 20.20 12.68 -18.23
C LYS A 284 20.52 11.20 -18.11
N GLY A 285 19.59 10.32 -18.52
CA GLY A 285 19.81 8.89 -18.51
C GLY A 285 20.98 8.45 -19.42
N LEU A 286 21.10 9.06 -20.59
CA LEU A 286 22.20 8.81 -21.53
C LEU A 286 23.53 9.34 -21.00
N GLU A 287 23.56 10.50 -20.36
CA GLU A 287 24.75 11.07 -19.72
C GLU A 287 25.31 10.13 -18.65
N MET A 288 24.44 9.56 -17.83
CA MET A 288 24.82 8.59 -16.78
C MET A 288 25.24 7.25 -17.40
N GLY A 289 24.48 6.77 -18.37
CA GLY A 289 24.65 5.43 -18.94
C GLY A 289 24.16 4.31 -18.01
N TYR A 290 23.99 3.12 -18.59
CA TYR A 290 23.39 1.97 -17.88
C TYR A 290 24.07 1.62 -16.56
N ASN A 291 25.39 1.54 -16.52
CA ASN A 291 26.13 1.12 -15.33
C ASN A 291 25.96 2.12 -14.16
N GLN A 292 25.98 3.43 -14.45
CA GLN A 292 25.79 4.43 -13.40
C GLN A 292 24.34 4.44 -12.90
N LEU A 293 23.35 4.30 -13.79
CA LEU A 293 21.94 4.18 -13.40
C LEU A 293 21.70 2.97 -12.50
N LEU A 294 22.31 1.82 -12.83
CA LEU A 294 22.26 0.61 -12.03
C LEU A 294 22.90 0.80 -10.64
N ASN A 295 24.10 1.40 -10.59
CA ASN A 295 24.78 1.66 -9.33
C ASN A 295 23.97 2.64 -8.43
N ASN A 296 23.42 3.70 -9.02
CA ASN A 296 22.57 4.64 -8.28
C ASN A 296 21.33 3.94 -7.70
N GLN A 297 20.73 3.01 -8.44
CA GLN A 297 19.61 2.20 -7.99
C GLN A 297 19.98 1.35 -6.76
N ILE A 298 21.11 0.64 -6.83
CA ILE A 298 21.61 -0.21 -5.74
C ILE A 298 21.92 0.63 -4.50
N GLU A 299 22.57 1.78 -4.66
CA GLU A 299 22.88 2.69 -3.55
C GLU A 299 21.64 3.31 -2.92
N ALA A 300 20.64 3.67 -3.73
CA ALA A 300 19.38 4.21 -3.23
C ALA A 300 18.61 3.18 -2.41
N TRP A 301 18.53 1.93 -2.86
CA TRP A 301 17.93 0.85 -2.08
C TRP A 301 18.72 0.52 -0.82
N ALA A 302 20.06 0.55 -0.87
CA ALA A 302 20.88 0.33 0.32
C ALA A 302 20.55 1.33 1.44
N LYS A 303 20.34 2.63 1.09
CA LYS A 303 19.92 3.66 2.05
C LYS A 303 18.51 3.40 2.61
N ILE A 304 17.57 2.93 1.78
CA ILE A 304 16.23 2.56 2.24
C ILE A 304 16.32 1.41 3.24
N TRP A 305 17.08 0.36 2.92
CA TRP A 305 17.25 -0.81 3.78
C TRP A 305 18.01 -0.51 5.07
N GLU A 306 18.96 0.41 5.05
CA GLU A 306 19.69 0.81 6.26
C GLU A 306 18.76 1.20 7.41
N MET A 307 17.62 1.84 7.09
CA MET A 307 16.67 2.30 8.09
C MET A 307 15.47 1.36 8.27
N SER A 308 15.00 0.74 7.18
CA SER A 308 13.72 0.02 7.19
C SER A 308 13.85 -1.50 7.35
N ASP A 309 15.05 -2.08 7.27
CA ASP A 309 15.24 -3.53 7.36
C ASP A 309 14.86 -4.07 8.74
N ILE A 310 14.21 -5.22 8.75
CA ILE A 310 14.03 -6.07 9.92
C ILE A 310 14.77 -7.37 9.67
N THR A 311 15.66 -7.73 10.57
CA THR A 311 16.34 -9.01 10.51
C THR A 311 15.64 -10.05 11.41
N ILE A 312 15.47 -11.25 10.90
CA ILE A 312 14.96 -12.41 11.64
C ILE A 312 15.98 -13.54 11.50
N ASP A 313 16.51 -14.05 12.61
CA ASP A 313 17.42 -15.18 12.63
C ASP A 313 16.67 -16.48 12.96
N GLY A 314 16.95 -17.52 12.17
CA GLY A 314 16.42 -18.86 12.37
C GLY A 314 15.20 -19.22 11.49
N ASP A 315 14.61 -18.27 10.78
CA ASP A 315 13.42 -18.50 9.94
C ASP A 315 13.49 -17.72 8.62
N VAL A 316 13.97 -18.37 7.56
CA VAL A 316 14.13 -17.78 6.24
C VAL A 316 12.78 -17.38 5.60
N LYS A 317 11.71 -18.15 5.84
CA LYS A 317 10.38 -17.82 5.31
C LYS A 317 9.81 -16.57 5.96
N ALA A 318 9.96 -16.42 7.27
CA ALA A 318 9.57 -15.22 7.97
C ALA A 318 10.40 -14.00 7.54
N GLN A 319 11.74 -14.20 7.38
CA GLN A 319 12.64 -13.15 6.88
C GLN A 319 12.27 -12.69 5.46
N GLN A 320 11.99 -13.63 4.56
CA GLN A 320 11.55 -13.32 3.19
C GLN A 320 10.24 -12.52 3.22
N GLY A 321 9.29 -12.96 4.03
CA GLY A 321 7.96 -12.32 4.14
C GLY A 321 8.06 -10.87 4.58
N ILE A 322 8.78 -10.58 5.68
CA ILE A 322 8.91 -9.20 6.17
C ILE A 322 9.65 -8.30 5.18
N ARG A 323 10.73 -8.76 4.56
CA ARG A 323 11.46 -7.99 3.55
C ARG A 323 10.63 -7.73 2.31
N PHE A 324 9.87 -8.72 1.85
CA PHE A 324 8.94 -8.52 0.74
C PHE A 324 7.93 -7.42 1.05
N ASN A 325 7.34 -7.43 2.23
CA ASN A 325 6.34 -6.44 2.63
C ASN A 325 6.97 -5.04 2.77
N ILE A 326 8.14 -4.92 3.37
CA ILE A 326 8.90 -3.65 3.48
C ILE A 326 9.29 -3.13 2.09
N PHE A 327 9.73 -4.02 1.19
CA PHE A 327 10.05 -3.66 -0.19
C PHE A 327 8.84 -3.06 -0.91
N GLN A 328 7.71 -3.74 -0.84
CA GLN A 328 6.47 -3.30 -1.49
C GLN A 328 5.97 -1.95 -0.96
N LEU A 329 6.03 -1.71 0.35
CA LEU A 329 5.68 -0.42 0.95
C LEU A 329 6.60 0.70 0.45
N ASN A 330 7.91 0.47 0.42
CA ASN A 330 8.89 1.46 -0.03
C ASN A 330 8.79 1.77 -1.52
N GLN A 331 8.54 0.77 -2.37
CA GLN A 331 8.37 1.03 -3.80
C GLN A 331 7.05 1.73 -4.14
N THR A 332 6.01 1.57 -3.30
CA THR A 332 4.69 2.17 -3.52
C THR A 332 4.67 3.66 -3.14
N TYR A 333 5.34 4.04 -2.04
CA TYR A 333 5.28 5.41 -1.53
C TYR A 333 6.62 5.83 -0.92
N LEU A 334 7.15 6.96 -1.40
CA LEU A 334 8.39 7.56 -0.91
C LEU A 334 8.18 8.87 -0.14
N GLY A 335 6.96 9.39 -0.11
CA GLY A 335 6.60 10.59 0.63
C GLY A 335 7.15 11.90 0.06
N LYS A 336 7.56 11.93 -1.19
CA LYS A 336 8.10 13.13 -1.85
C LYS A 336 7.04 14.20 -2.15
N ASP A 337 5.76 13.80 -2.27
CA ASP A 337 4.67 14.66 -2.74
C ASP A 337 3.40 14.45 -1.93
N SER A 338 2.88 15.52 -1.31
CA SER A 338 1.65 15.48 -0.50
C SER A 338 0.36 15.36 -1.33
N ARG A 339 0.45 15.35 -2.66
CA ARG A 339 -0.68 15.06 -3.57
C ARG A 339 -0.90 13.57 -3.80
N LEU A 340 0.08 12.72 -3.42
CA LEU A 340 0.08 11.29 -3.65
C LEU A 340 -0.50 10.52 -2.45
N ASN A 341 -1.07 9.37 -2.73
CA ASN A 341 -1.70 8.47 -1.79
C ASN A 341 -1.12 7.04 -1.88
N ILE A 342 -1.62 6.16 -1.01
CA ILE A 342 -1.33 4.74 -1.03
C ILE A 342 -2.64 4.00 -1.30
N GLY A 343 -2.72 3.35 -2.46
CA GLY A 343 -3.84 2.46 -2.77
C GLY A 343 -3.62 1.05 -2.23
N PRO A 344 -4.70 0.27 -1.92
CA PRO A 344 -4.58 -1.07 -1.34
C PRO A 344 -3.75 -2.06 -2.16
N LYS A 345 -3.74 -1.91 -3.49
CA LYS A 345 -2.93 -2.74 -4.40
C LYS A 345 -1.62 -2.07 -4.85
N GLY A 346 -1.36 -0.82 -4.45
CA GLY A 346 -0.17 -0.07 -4.88
C GLY A 346 0.01 -0.08 -6.41
N PHE A 347 1.18 -0.51 -6.87
CA PHE A 347 1.50 -0.65 -8.30
C PHE A 347 1.40 -2.09 -8.81
N THR A 348 0.67 -2.96 -8.12
CA THR A 348 0.61 -4.39 -8.44
C THR A 348 -0.69 -4.82 -9.11
N GLY A 349 -1.71 -3.93 -9.17
CA GLY A 349 -3.00 -4.24 -9.80
C GLY A 349 -3.96 -3.05 -9.80
N GLU A 350 -5.07 -3.21 -10.53
CA GLU A 350 -6.11 -2.17 -10.73
C GLU A 350 -7.20 -2.20 -9.67
N LYS A 351 -7.41 -3.34 -9.02
CA LYS A 351 -8.53 -3.54 -8.09
C LYS A 351 -8.49 -2.53 -6.93
N TYR A 352 -9.63 -2.12 -6.44
CA TYR A 352 -9.84 -1.03 -5.50
C TYR A 352 -9.45 0.35 -6.06
N GLY A 353 -9.29 0.46 -7.37
CA GLY A 353 -9.09 1.71 -8.09
C GLY A 353 -7.83 2.49 -7.77
N GLY A 354 -6.88 1.93 -6.99
CA GLY A 354 -5.69 2.64 -6.52
C GLY A 354 -5.99 3.78 -5.54
N SER A 355 -7.22 3.85 -5.04
CA SER A 355 -7.71 4.94 -4.18
C SER A 355 -7.30 4.76 -2.74
N THR A 356 -7.30 5.86 -1.98
CA THR A 356 -7.05 5.85 -0.54
C THR A 356 -8.26 5.32 0.22
N TYR A 357 -7.99 4.43 1.18
CA TYR A 357 -8.90 3.95 2.22
C TYR A 357 -8.36 4.36 3.61
N TRP A 358 -9.07 4.03 4.68
CA TRP A 358 -8.63 4.28 6.05
C TRP A 358 -7.38 3.46 6.46
N ASP A 359 -7.02 2.47 5.65
CA ASP A 359 -5.84 1.62 5.79
C ASP A 359 -4.55 2.45 5.91
N THR A 360 -4.46 3.54 5.15
CA THR A 360 -3.30 4.43 5.19
C THR A 360 -3.06 4.98 6.59
N GLU A 361 -4.12 5.48 7.21
CA GLU A 361 -4.06 6.08 8.55
C GLU A 361 -3.87 5.03 9.65
N ALA A 362 -4.58 3.90 9.52
CA ALA A 362 -4.60 2.88 10.57
C ALA A 362 -3.37 1.98 10.58
N TYR A 363 -2.76 1.72 9.41
CA TYR A 363 -1.70 0.73 9.26
C TYR A 363 -0.43 1.28 8.63
N CYS A 364 -0.52 2.08 7.55
CA CYS A 364 0.68 2.50 6.81
C CYS A 364 1.46 3.62 7.52
N ILE A 365 0.78 4.62 8.07
CA ILE A 365 1.44 5.76 8.74
C ILE A 365 2.41 5.33 9.85
N PRO A 366 2.11 4.36 10.74
CA PRO A 366 3.07 3.89 11.73
C PRO A 366 4.40 3.43 11.13
N PHE A 367 4.36 2.69 10.03
CA PHE A 367 5.57 2.25 9.32
C PHE A 367 6.40 3.44 8.81
N TYR A 368 5.76 4.37 8.09
CA TYR A 368 6.49 5.51 7.51
C TYR A 368 7.02 6.48 8.57
N MET A 369 6.28 6.70 9.67
CA MET A 369 6.76 7.50 10.80
C MET A 369 8.04 6.93 11.40
N ALA A 370 8.09 5.60 11.57
CA ALA A 370 9.18 4.94 12.26
C ALA A 370 10.40 4.67 11.37
N THR A 371 10.22 4.56 10.04
CA THR A 371 11.28 4.11 9.13
C THR A 371 11.77 5.18 8.15
N LYS A 372 11.18 6.35 8.17
CA LYS A 372 11.51 7.46 7.25
C LYS A 372 11.73 8.77 8.01
N ASP A 373 12.11 9.80 7.27
CA ASP A 373 11.99 11.17 7.76
C ASP A 373 10.52 11.48 8.10
N GLN A 374 10.28 12.19 9.19
CA GLN A 374 8.91 12.50 9.65
C GLN A 374 8.08 13.27 8.61
N GLN A 375 8.71 13.98 7.66
CA GLN A 375 8.03 14.68 6.58
C GLN A 375 7.23 13.71 5.68
N VAL A 376 7.66 12.46 5.56
CA VAL A 376 6.96 11.43 4.77
C VAL A 376 5.57 11.15 5.34
N ALA A 377 5.47 10.93 6.65
CA ALA A 377 4.18 10.75 7.33
C ALA A 377 3.38 12.08 7.34
N ARG A 378 4.06 13.22 7.55
CA ARG A 378 3.42 14.55 7.48
C ARG A 378 2.77 14.81 6.12
N ASN A 379 3.35 14.35 5.03
CA ASN A 379 2.76 14.47 3.69
C ASN A 379 1.47 13.64 3.55
N LEU A 380 1.37 12.46 4.16
CA LEU A 380 0.12 11.68 4.19
C LEU A 380 -0.98 12.40 4.98
N LEU A 381 -0.63 13.06 6.10
CA LEU A 381 -1.59 13.89 6.82
C LEU A 381 -1.98 15.14 6.02
N ALA A 382 -1.02 15.77 5.33
CA ALA A 382 -1.27 16.92 4.47
C ALA A 382 -2.17 16.55 3.27
N TYR A 383 -2.08 15.34 2.74
CA TYR A 383 -2.99 14.81 1.72
C TYR A 383 -4.45 14.90 2.19
N ARG A 384 -4.74 14.49 3.43
CA ARG A 384 -6.09 14.62 4.00
C ARG A 384 -6.48 16.07 4.27
N TYR A 385 -5.56 16.90 4.76
CA TYR A 385 -5.85 18.33 4.93
C TYR A 385 -6.22 19.01 3.62
N ASN A 386 -5.52 18.69 2.52
CA ASN A 386 -5.80 19.24 1.19
C ASN A 386 -7.20 18.85 0.67
N GLN A 387 -7.83 17.83 1.26
CA GLN A 387 -9.15 17.34 0.92
C GLN A 387 -10.26 17.78 1.90
N LEU A 388 -9.94 18.63 2.89
CA LEU A 388 -10.90 19.03 3.93
C LEU A 388 -12.17 19.68 3.35
N ASP A 389 -12.03 20.57 2.37
CA ASP A 389 -13.18 21.23 1.73
C ASP A 389 -14.06 20.18 1.01
N LYS A 390 -13.47 19.18 0.38
CA LYS A 390 -14.22 18.07 -0.23
C LYS A 390 -14.92 17.19 0.82
N ALA A 391 -14.28 16.94 1.95
CA ALA A 391 -14.91 16.22 3.06
C ALA A 391 -16.13 16.99 3.64
N ILE A 392 -16.06 18.32 3.67
CA ILE A 392 -17.18 19.17 4.06
C ILE A 392 -18.30 19.09 3.00
N GLU A 393 -17.98 19.16 1.72
CA GLU A 393 -18.94 18.98 0.62
C GLU A 393 -19.62 17.60 0.69
N ASN A 394 -18.85 16.52 0.96
CA ASN A 394 -19.40 15.17 1.10
C ASN A 394 -20.39 15.08 2.26
N ALA A 395 -20.05 15.65 3.42
CA ALA A 395 -20.96 15.71 4.56
C ALA A 395 -22.23 16.53 4.25
N ALA A 396 -22.09 17.65 3.55
CA ALA A 396 -23.22 18.49 3.16
C ALA A 396 -24.21 17.77 2.24
N LYS A 397 -23.73 16.93 1.31
CA LYS A 397 -24.59 16.08 0.44
C LYS A 397 -25.46 15.12 1.26
N LEU A 398 -25.01 14.73 2.45
CA LEU A 398 -25.72 13.85 3.37
C LEU A 398 -26.59 14.62 4.41
N GLY A 399 -26.64 15.97 4.32
CA GLY A 399 -27.46 16.83 5.16
C GLY A 399 -26.75 17.39 6.38
N PHE A 400 -25.45 17.15 6.58
CA PHE A 400 -24.65 17.77 7.63
C PHE A 400 -24.31 19.23 7.29
N LYS A 401 -24.11 20.06 8.32
CA LYS A 401 -23.98 21.52 8.16
C LYS A 401 -22.78 22.08 8.93
N ASN A 402 -22.59 23.38 8.83
CA ASN A 402 -21.65 24.16 9.63
C ASN A 402 -20.20 23.65 9.57
N GLY A 403 -19.73 23.20 8.39
CA GLY A 403 -18.36 22.73 8.24
C GLY A 403 -18.10 21.35 8.87
N ALA A 404 -19.15 20.55 9.12
CA ALA A 404 -18.99 19.14 9.42
C ALA A 404 -18.29 18.45 8.25
N ALA A 405 -17.24 17.67 8.51
CA ALA A 405 -16.47 16.99 7.50
C ALA A 405 -16.63 15.47 7.61
N LEU A 406 -17.04 14.82 6.52
CA LEU A 406 -16.98 13.36 6.37
C LEU A 406 -16.03 13.04 5.23
N TYR A 407 -14.86 12.55 5.58
CA TYR A 407 -13.90 12.08 4.59
C TYR A 407 -14.47 10.88 3.82
N PRO A 408 -14.18 10.77 2.51
CA PRO A 408 -14.64 9.65 1.72
C PRO A 408 -14.17 8.30 2.27
N MET A 409 -14.95 7.25 2.05
CA MET A 409 -14.51 5.88 2.27
C MET A 409 -13.40 5.55 1.27
N VAL A 410 -13.60 5.93 0.00
CA VAL A 410 -12.70 5.69 -1.10
C VAL A 410 -12.47 6.97 -1.88
N THR A 411 -11.23 7.38 -2.07
CA THR A 411 -10.95 8.61 -2.81
C THR A 411 -9.56 8.67 -3.44
N MET A 412 -9.47 9.47 -4.52
CA MET A 412 -8.20 9.95 -5.09
C MET A 412 -8.00 11.44 -4.81
N ASN A 413 -9.07 12.23 -4.88
CA ASN A 413 -9.03 13.70 -4.86
C ASN A 413 -9.87 14.34 -3.76
N GLY A 414 -10.39 13.54 -2.81
CA GLY A 414 -11.28 13.99 -1.73
C GLY A 414 -12.77 13.84 -2.02
N GLU A 415 -13.16 13.49 -3.24
CA GLU A 415 -14.54 13.12 -3.57
C GLU A 415 -14.79 11.67 -3.20
N GLU A 416 -16.01 11.36 -2.68
CA GLU A 416 -16.41 9.97 -2.47
C GLU A 416 -16.56 9.26 -3.81
N CYS A 417 -15.85 8.17 -3.99
CA CYS A 417 -15.81 7.44 -5.24
C CYS A 417 -16.46 6.05 -5.18
N HIS A 418 -16.88 5.60 -3.98
CA HIS A 418 -17.50 4.29 -3.80
C HIS A 418 -19.01 4.40 -3.73
N ASN A 419 -19.73 3.59 -4.51
CA ASN A 419 -21.21 3.56 -4.49
C ASN A 419 -21.78 2.18 -4.78
N GLU A 420 -20.96 1.16 -4.81
CA GLU A 420 -21.39 -0.19 -5.18
C GLU A 420 -22.12 -0.89 -4.02
N TRP A 421 -22.03 -0.32 -2.81
CA TRP A 421 -22.52 -0.92 -1.60
C TRP A 421 -22.86 0.15 -0.52
N GLU A 422 -23.88 -0.09 0.31
CA GLU A 422 -24.33 0.80 1.39
C GLU A 422 -23.25 1.13 2.41
N ILE A 423 -22.26 0.28 2.57
CA ILE A 423 -21.09 0.44 3.46
C ILE A 423 -20.40 1.81 3.31
N THR A 424 -20.50 2.43 2.15
CA THR A 424 -19.96 3.77 1.87
C THR A 424 -20.40 4.82 2.90
N PHE A 425 -21.66 4.73 3.36
CA PHE A 425 -22.23 5.68 4.31
C PHE A 425 -22.27 5.14 5.74
N GLU A 426 -21.97 3.88 5.92
CA GLU A 426 -22.02 3.18 7.19
C GLU A 426 -20.66 3.08 7.87
N GLU A 427 -19.55 2.93 7.10
CA GLU A 427 -18.18 2.89 7.62
C GLU A 427 -17.61 4.27 7.96
N ILE A 428 -18.31 5.00 8.80
CA ILE A 428 -17.93 6.37 9.18
C ILE A 428 -16.77 6.44 10.17
N HIS A 429 -16.34 5.32 10.73
CA HIS A 429 -15.16 5.21 11.59
C HIS A 429 -13.86 5.65 10.89
N ARG A 430 -13.82 5.71 9.56
CA ARG A 430 -12.71 6.27 8.77
C ARG A 430 -12.33 7.69 9.16
N ASN A 431 -13.32 8.51 9.56
CA ASN A 431 -13.07 9.84 10.14
C ASN A 431 -12.22 9.77 11.41
N GLY A 432 -12.50 8.77 12.23
CA GLY A 432 -11.74 8.53 13.45
C GLY A 432 -10.31 8.10 13.20
N ALA A 433 -10.07 7.29 12.18
CA ALA A 433 -8.71 6.87 11.81
C ALA A 433 -7.84 8.07 11.40
N ILE A 434 -8.40 9.07 10.70
CA ILE A 434 -7.69 10.30 10.32
C ILE A 434 -7.33 11.13 11.56
N ALA A 435 -8.27 11.32 12.49
CA ALA A 435 -7.99 12.02 13.76
C ALA A 435 -6.94 11.28 14.60
N PHE A 436 -7.03 9.95 14.65
CA PHE A 436 -6.05 9.11 15.36
C PHE A 436 -4.66 9.17 14.72
N ALA A 437 -4.56 9.25 13.40
CA ALA A 437 -3.29 9.43 12.71
C ALA A 437 -2.61 10.77 13.05
N ILE A 438 -3.38 11.86 13.18
CA ILE A 438 -2.85 13.16 13.64
C ILE A 438 -2.31 13.05 15.07
N PHE A 439 -3.07 12.42 15.97
CA PHE A 439 -2.65 12.15 17.35
C PHE A 439 -1.38 11.29 17.38
N ASN A 440 -1.36 10.19 16.63
CA ASN A 440 -0.24 9.24 16.62
C ASN A 440 1.03 9.87 16.03
N TYR A 441 0.89 10.70 15.00
CA TYR A 441 1.99 11.46 14.43
C TYR A 441 2.64 12.37 15.48
N TYR A 442 1.86 13.21 16.16
CA TYR A 442 2.40 14.08 17.20
C TYR A 442 3.02 13.27 18.34
N ARG A 443 2.31 12.27 18.86
CA ARG A 443 2.76 11.41 19.95
C ARG A 443 4.13 10.79 19.66
N PHE A 444 4.33 10.28 18.44
CA PHE A 444 5.56 9.61 18.03
C PHE A 444 6.68 10.57 17.68
N THR A 445 6.41 11.56 16.83
CA THR A 445 7.45 12.47 16.31
C THR A 445 7.79 13.64 17.22
N GLY A 446 6.89 14.02 18.13
CA GLY A 446 6.98 15.24 18.91
C GLY A 446 6.68 16.53 18.12
N ASP A 447 6.40 16.42 16.82
CA ASP A 447 6.09 17.58 15.98
C ASP A 447 4.65 18.06 16.18
N TYR A 448 4.48 18.96 17.14
CA TYR A 448 3.19 19.59 17.42
C TYR A 448 2.81 20.64 16.37
N SER A 449 3.76 21.15 15.58
CA SER A 449 3.51 22.26 14.63
C SER A 449 2.43 21.95 13.60
N TYR A 450 2.24 20.67 13.26
CA TYR A 450 1.20 20.24 12.33
C TYR A 450 -0.22 20.59 12.82
N ILE A 451 -0.47 20.49 14.12
CA ILE A 451 -1.83 20.71 14.69
C ILE A 451 -2.29 22.17 14.49
N PRO A 452 -1.56 23.21 14.98
CA PRO A 452 -1.97 24.60 14.74
C PRO A 452 -1.89 25.02 13.26
N GLU A 453 -1.02 24.41 12.46
CA GLU A 453 -0.88 24.76 11.04
C GLU A 453 -2.05 24.22 10.19
N LYS A 454 -2.43 22.95 10.38
CA LYS A 454 -3.39 22.20 9.53
C LYS A 454 -4.34 21.30 10.31
N GLY A 455 -3.81 20.55 11.26
CA GLY A 455 -4.52 19.45 11.91
C GLY A 455 -5.75 19.89 12.68
N LEU A 456 -5.73 21.04 13.32
CA LEU A 456 -6.85 21.52 14.12
C LEU A 456 -8.11 21.78 13.27
N GLU A 457 -7.97 22.30 12.05
CA GLU A 457 -9.11 22.48 11.14
C GLU A 457 -9.74 21.13 10.76
N VAL A 458 -8.93 20.10 10.53
CA VAL A 458 -9.38 18.73 10.26
C VAL A 458 -10.12 18.16 11.48
N LEU A 459 -9.55 18.28 12.67
CA LEU A 459 -10.15 17.79 13.92
C LEU A 459 -11.50 18.45 14.22
N ILE A 460 -11.62 19.76 14.00
CA ILE A 460 -12.88 20.52 14.17
C ILE A 460 -13.94 20.00 13.20
N GLY A 461 -13.59 19.85 11.92
CA GLY A 461 -14.51 19.32 10.90
C GLY A 461 -15.02 17.91 11.24
N ILE A 462 -14.14 17.04 11.72
CA ILE A 462 -14.46 15.68 12.17
C ILE A 462 -15.33 15.71 13.42
N ALA A 463 -15.02 16.54 14.42
CA ALA A 463 -15.82 16.67 15.64
C ALA A 463 -17.25 17.17 15.34
N ARG A 464 -17.39 18.15 14.45
CA ARG A 464 -18.69 18.64 13.94
C ARG A 464 -19.51 17.54 13.28
N PHE A 465 -18.86 16.68 12.52
CA PHE A 465 -19.53 15.52 11.93
C PHE A 465 -20.06 14.57 13.02
N TRP A 466 -19.22 14.17 13.96
CA TRP A 466 -19.59 13.23 15.00
C TRP A 466 -20.72 13.76 15.90
N HIS A 467 -20.62 15.05 16.28
CA HIS A 467 -21.66 15.71 17.07
C HIS A 467 -23.02 15.71 16.36
N GLN A 468 -23.06 15.96 15.06
CA GLN A 468 -24.31 15.96 14.29
C GLN A 468 -24.78 14.54 13.92
N ARG A 469 -23.87 13.57 13.88
CA ARG A 469 -24.18 12.18 13.52
C ARG A 469 -24.76 11.39 14.70
N ALA A 470 -24.38 11.73 15.90
CA ALA A 470 -24.94 11.14 17.12
C ALA A 470 -26.37 11.65 17.38
N THR A 471 -27.26 10.74 17.76
CA THR A 471 -28.66 11.05 18.05
C THR A 471 -28.92 10.86 19.55
N TYR A 472 -29.59 11.81 20.22
CA TYR A 472 -29.99 11.64 21.59
C TYR A 472 -31.17 10.67 21.66
N SER A 473 -31.00 9.56 22.33
CA SER A 473 -32.04 8.56 22.58
C SER A 473 -32.74 8.88 23.89
N THR A 474 -33.98 9.35 23.83
CA THR A 474 -34.81 9.57 25.02
C THR A 474 -35.11 8.27 25.77
N TYR A 475 -35.11 7.13 25.06
CA TYR A 475 -35.28 5.81 25.65
C TYR A 475 -34.10 5.40 26.54
N ARG A 476 -32.85 5.68 26.07
CA ARG A 476 -31.61 5.33 26.79
C ARG A 476 -31.10 6.46 27.69
N ASN A 477 -31.61 7.68 27.51
CA ASN A 477 -31.05 8.91 28.09
C ASN A 477 -29.56 9.12 27.80
N GLN A 478 -29.13 8.71 26.60
CA GLN A 478 -27.75 8.76 26.12
C GLN A 478 -27.73 9.06 24.63
N TYR A 479 -26.56 9.46 24.11
CA TYR A 479 -26.32 9.58 22.67
C TYR A 479 -25.99 8.23 22.05
N VAL A 480 -26.56 7.95 20.89
CA VAL A 480 -26.43 6.72 20.13
C VAL A 480 -26.02 7.02 18.70
N ILE A 481 -25.34 6.08 18.05
CA ILE A 481 -25.05 6.14 16.61
C ILE A 481 -25.72 4.94 15.94
N LEU A 482 -26.64 5.24 15.02
CA LEU A 482 -27.50 4.26 14.37
C LEU A 482 -27.09 4.04 12.92
N GLY A 483 -27.33 2.83 12.38
CA GLY A 483 -27.13 2.52 10.97
C GLY A 483 -25.69 2.68 10.53
N VAL A 484 -24.78 1.90 11.09
CA VAL A 484 -23.34 1.92 10.77
C VAL A 484 -22.81 0.52 10.47
N THR A 485 -21.66 0.48 9.85
CA THR A 485 -20.80 -0.69 9.72
C THR A 485 -19.49 -0.38 10.42
N GLY A 486 -19.08 -1.23 11.36
CA GLY A 486 -17.75 -1.17 11.96
C GLY A 486 -16.68 -1.74 11.01
N PRO A 487 -15.43 -1.91 11.47
CA PRO A 487 -14.40 -2.60 10.70
C PRO A 487 -14.78 -4.04 10.28
N ASN A 488 -15.68 -4.69 11.04
CA ASN A 488 -16.29 -5.95 10.62
C ASN A 488 -17.36 -5.73 9.56
N GLU A 489 -16.97 -5.69 8.30
CA GLU A 489 -17.86 -5.49 7.16
C GLU A 489 -18.91 -6.62 6.98
N TYR A 490 -18.84 -7.73 7.76
CA TYR A 490 -19.87 -8.78 7.78
C TYR A 490 -21.10 -8.39 8.61
N GLU A 491 -21.13 -7.14 9.10
CA GLU A 491 -22.23 -6.51 9.82
C GLU A 491 -22.56 -5.18 9.16
N ASN A 492 -23.71 -5.08 8.54
CA ASN A 492 -24.15 -3.84 7.91
C ASN A 492 -25.38 -3.26 8.62
N ASN A 493 -25.51 -1.95 8.60
CA ASN A 493 -26.65 -1.19 9.15
C ASN A 493 -26.97 -1.55 10.60
N VAL A 494 -25.94 -1.71 11.43
CA VAL A 494 -26.09 -2.01 12.85
C VAL A 494 -26.15 -0.75 13.69
N ASN A 495 -26.65 -0.88 14.91
CA ASN A 495 -26.76 0.22 15.86
C ASN A 495 -25.70 0.09 16.95
N ASN A 496 -25.11 1.23 17.31
CA ASN A 496 -24.17 1.34 18.42
C ASN A 496 -22.98 0.36 18.30
N ASN A 497 -22.33 0.36 17.14
CA ASN A 497 -21.05 -0.35 17.03
C ASN A 497 -20.07 0.24 18.05
N PHE A 498 -19.50 -0.61 18.90
CA PHE A 498 -18.64 -0.19 20.01
C PHE A 498 -17.46 0.66 19.50
N TYR A 499 -16.73 0.17 18.50
CA TYR A 499 -15.57 0.88 17.97
C TYR A 499 -15.96 2.24 17.39
N THR A 500 -17.03 2.30 16.60
CA THR A 500 -17.53 3.55 16.01
C THR A 500 -17.93 4.57 17.09
N ASN A 501 -18.70 4.14 18.11
CA ASN A 501 -19.11 5.03 19.19
C ASN A 501 -17.90 5.50 20.03
N TYR A 502 -16.92 4.60 20.26
CA TYR A 502 -15.75 4.91 21.06
C TYR A 502 -14.83 5.92 20.36
N ILE A 503 -14.52 5.69 19.07
CA ILE A 503 -13.67 6.61 18.31
C ILE A 503 -14.37 7.95 18.07
N ALA A 504 -15.71 7.98 17.93
CA ALA A 504 -16.48 9.22 17.85
C ALA A 504 -16.33 10.07 19.11
N LYS A 505 -16.55 9.45 20.27
CA LYS A 505 -16.31 10.10 21.58
C LYS A 505 -14.88 10.63 21.68
N TRP A 506 -13.90 9.78 21.37
CA TRP A 506 -12.50 10.13 21.46
C TRP A 506 -12.12 11.29 20.53
N CYS A 507 -12.60 11.30 19.28
CA CYS A 507 -12.37 12.41 18.34
C CYS A 507 -12.88 13.75 18.88
N ILE A 508 -14.05 13.75 19.49
CA ILE A 508 -14.63 14.95 20.09
C ILE A 508 -13.77 15.43 21.26
N ASP A 509 -13.42 14.54 22.19
CA ASP A 509 -12.60 14.88 23.36
C ASP A 509 -11.20 15.39 22.92
N TYR A 510 -10.58 14.73 21.96
CA TYR A 510 -9.27 15.13 21.42
C TYR A 510 -9.33 16.49 20.70
N ALA A 511 -10.37 16.75 19.91
CA ALA A 511 -10.56 18.06 19.28
C ALA A 511 -10.68 19.17 20.31
N ILE A 512 -11.48 18.98 21.37
CA ILE A 512 -11.64 19.94 22.47
C ILE A 512 -10.31 20.18 23.17
N GLU A 513 -9.57 19.14 23.48
CA GLU A 513 -8.23 19.24 24.09
C GLU A 513 -7.29 20.07 23.22
N GLN A 514 -7.24 19.81 21.91
CA GLN A 514 -6.34 20.53 21.00
C GLN A 514 -6.79 21.99 20.79
N ILE A 515 -8.08 22.29 20.76
CA ILE A 515 -8.60 23.67 20.74
C ILE A 515 -8.06 24.46 21.94
N HIS A 516 -8.19 23.92 23.17
CA HIS A 516 -7.71 24.57 24.38
C HIS A 516 -6.18 24.76 24.38
N ARG A 517 -5.44 23.74 23.92
CA ARG A 517 -3.98 23.81 23.84
C ARG A 517 -3.51 24.85 22.84
N VAL A 518 -4.09 24.86 21.62
CA VAL A 518 -3.74 25.86 20.60
C VAL A 518 -4.10 27.27 21.04
N ALA A 519 -5.26 27.45 21.72
CA ALA A 519 -5.63 28.73 22.29
C ALA A 519 -4.60 29.27 23.29
N LYS A 520 -4.02 28.37 24.10
CA LYS A 520 -3.04 28.73 25.14
C LYS A 520 -1.62 28.95 24.56
N GLU A 521 -1.18 28.07 23.68
CA GLU A 521 0.22 28.00 23.24
C GLU A 521 0.47 28.65 21.86
N TYR A 522 -0.57 28.78 21.01
CA TYR A 522 -0.50 29.26 19.62
C TYR A 522 -1.64 30.28 19.33
N THR A 523 -1.70 31.36 20.09
CA THR A 523 -2.83 32.31 20.07
C THR A 523 -3.12 32.92 18.70
N SER A 524 -2.10 33.17 17.86
CA SER A 524 -2.28 33.71 16.51
C SER A 524 -2.97 32.71 15.58
N ASP A 525 -2.54 31.46 15.64
CA ASP A 525 -3.17 30.37 14.87
C ASP A 525 -4.58 30.07 15.36
N TYR A 526 -4.79 30.08 16.68
CA TYR A 526 -6.12 29.96 17.25
C TYR A 526 -7.06 31.03 16.69
N THR A 527 -6.63 32.31 16.72
CA THR A 527 -7.46 33.40 16.20
C THR A 527 -7.77 33.23 14.71
N ARG A 528 -6.77 32.84 13.91
CA ARG A 528 -6.92 32.57 12.49
C ARG A 528 -7.94 31.44 12.24
N ILE A 529 -7.78 30.32 12.94
CA ILE A 529 -8.62 29.14 12.76
C ILE A 529 -10.05 29.44 13.21
N MET A 530 -10.26 29.99 14.42
CA MET A 530 -11.59 30.29 14.95
C MET A 530 -12.35 31.27 14.04
N SER A 531 -11.66 32.28 13.50
CA SER A 531 -12.27 33.20 12.52
C SER A 531 -12.68 32.49 11.22
N LYS A 532 -11.88 31.51 10.77
CA LYS A 532 -12.16 30.75 9.55
C LYS A 532 -13.34 29.78 9.74
N VAL A 533 -13.35 29.04 10.85
CA VAL A 533 -14.33 27.98 11.09
C VAL A 533 -15.57 28.46 11.82
N ASN A 534 -15.58 29.70 12.34
CA ASN A 534 -16.69 30.29 13.09
C ASN A 534 -17.20 29.37 14.22
N LEU A 535 -16.29 28.88 15.07
CA LEU A 535 -16.59 28.03 16.22
C LEU A 535 -16.77 28.88 17.48
N ASP A 536 -17.78 28.56 18.29
CA ASP A 536 -18.03 29.20 19.57
C ASP A 536 -18.03 28.22 20.75
N ASP A 537 -17.98 28.79 21.98
CA ASP A 537 -17.93 28.00 23.22
C ASP A 537 -19.20 27.17 23.46
N ALA A 538 -20.35 27.63 22.96
CA ALA A 538 -21.60 26.89 23.10
C ALA A 538 -21.60 25.62 22.26
N GLU A 539 -21.02 25.68 21.06
CA GLU A 539 -20.84 24.52 20.22
C GLU A 539 -19.89 23.49 20.89
N ILE A 540 -18.77 23.96 21.45
CA ILE A 540 -17.80 23.10 22.17
C ILE A 540 -18.46 22.44 23.39
N ALA A 541 -19.25 23.19 24.18
CA ALA A 541 -19.97 22.64 25.32
C ALA A 541 -20.97 21.54 24.91
N HIS A 542 -21.64 21.71 23.78
CA HIS A 542 -22.53 20.69 23.23
C HIS A 542 -21.76 19.44 22.77
N TRP A 543 -20.61 19.59 22.12
CA TRP A 543 -19.75 18.47 21.79
C TRP A 543 -19.36 17.65 23.02
N LYS A 544 -18.98 18.33 24.09
CA LYS A 544 -18.64 17.69 25.37
C LYS A 544 -19.80 16.89 25.95
N ALA A 545 -21.02 17.45 25.89
CA ALA A 545 -22.20 16.74 26.33
C ALA A 545 -22.48 15.45 25.53
N VAL A 546 -22.24 15.48 24.20
CA VAL A 546 -22.35 14.28 23.36
C VAL A 546 -21.30 13.22 23.76
N ALA A 547 -20.04 13.63 23.91
CA ALA A 547 -18.96 12.71 24.26
C ALA A 547 -19.15 12.08 25.65
N ASP A 548 -19.54 12.85 26.64
CA ASP A 548 -19.71 12.37 28.02
C ASP A 548 -20.91 11.43 28.20
N ASN A 549 -21.88 11.50 27.29
CA ASN A 549 -23.10 10.71 27.38
C ASN A 549 -23.24 9.70 26.22
N MET A 550 -22.17 9.34 25.58
CA MET A 550 -22.18 8.33 24.52
C MET A 550 -22.46 6.94 25.07
N TYR A 551 -23.38 6.23 24.42
CA TYR A 551 -23.75 4.87 24.80
C TYR A 551 -22.75 3.84 24.24
N PHE A 552 -22.40 2.86 25.06
CA PHE A 552 -21.60 1.70 24.67
C PHE A 552 -22.35 0.42 25.06
N PRO A 553 -22.65 -0.49 24.11
CA PRO A 553 -23.30 -1.75 24.45
C PRO A 553 -22.36 -2.63 25.26
N TYR A 554 -22.83 -3.15 26.38
CA TYR A 554 -22.05 -3.97 27.32
C TYR A 554 -22.85 -5.16 27.82
N SER A 555 -22.21 -6.31 27.94
CA SER A 555 -22.77 -7.50 28.54
C SER A 555 -22.18 -7.77 29.93
N GLU A 556 -22.99 -7.58 30.97
CA GLU A 556 -22.59 -7.94 32.35
C GLU A 556 -22.31 -9.45 32.46
N GLN A 557 -23.07 -10.28 31.76
CA GLN A 557 -22.91 -11.74 31.79
C GLN A 557 -21.54 -12.20 31.29
N HIS A 558 -21.03 -11.54 30.22
CA HIS A 558 -19.75 -11.91 29.60
C HIS A 558 -18.61 -11.00 30.06
N GLY A 559 -18.92 -9.86 30.66
CA GLY A 559 -17.95 -8.85 31.09
C GLY A 559 -17.22 -8.20 29.92
N VAL A 560 -17.90 -8.02 28.78
CA VAL A 560 -17.34 -7.46 27.55
C VAL A 560 -18.24 -6.39 26.93
N TYR A 561 -17.64 -5.42 26.28
CA TYR A 561 -18.35 -4.56 25.34
C TYR A 561 -18.80 -5.38 24.14
N LEU A 562 -20.06 -5.21 23.74
CA LEU A 562 -20.62 -5.90 22.57
C LEU A 562 -20.26 -5.12 21.29
N GLN A 563 -19.96 -5.84 20.22
CA GLN A 563 -19.61 -5.22 18.94
C GLN A 563 -20.70 -4.25 18.48
N GLN A 564 -21.97 -4.60 18.67
CA GLN A 564 -23.13 -3.74 18.44
C GLN A 564 -24.35 -4.25 19.22
N ASP A 565 -25.44 -3.47 19.21
CA ASP A 565 -26.73 -3.94 19.72
C ASP A 565 -27.14 -5.24 18.98
N GLY A 566 -27.68 -6.22 19.74
CA GLY A 566 -28.15 -7.49 19.18
C GLY A 566 -27.09 -8.54 18.84
N PHE A 567 -25.81 -8.31 19.15
CA PHE A 567 -24.75 -9.29 18.86
C PHE A 567 -25.02 -10.66 19.53
N LEU A 568 -25.51 -10.67 20.75
CA LEU A 568 -25.83 -11.91 21.50
C LEU A 568 -27.11 -12.62 21.05
N ASP A 569 -27.93 -11.98 20.19
CA ASP A 569 -29.15 -12.60 19.64
C ASP A 569 -28.82 -13.59 18.50
N LYS A 570 -27.55 -13.62 18.05
CA LYS A 570 -27.07 -14.50 17.01
C LYS A 570 -26.77 -15.90 17.52
N GLU A 571 -26.77 -16.88 16.61
CA GLU A 571 -26.29 -18.23 16.91
C GLU A 571 -24.75 -18.23 17.04
N LEU A 572 -24.26 -18.25 18.27
CA LEU A 572 -22.84 -18.08 18.60
C LEU A 572 -22.02 -19.37 18.33
N VAL A 573 -21.93 -19.81 17.09
CA VAL A 573 -21.09 -20.93 16.65
C VAL A 573 -19.67 -20.44 16.41
N LYS A 574 -18.70 -21.05 17.06
CA LYS A 574 -17.28 -20.69 16.92
C LYS A 574 -16.72 -21.15 15.56
N VAL A 575 -15.70 -20.42 15.07
CA VAL A 575 -15.07 -20.71 13.75
C VAL A 575 -14.50 -22.14 13.66
N HIS A 576 -13.97 -22.68 14.77
CA HIS A 576 -13.41 -24.03 14.77
C HIS A 576 -14.48 -25.14 14.67
N ASP A 577 -15.72 -24.83 14.99
CA ASP A 577 -16.86 -25.75 14.84
C ASP A 577 -17.47 -25.68 13.43
N LEU A 578 -17.08 -24.69 12.61
CA LEU A 578 -17.54 -24.56 11.24
C LEU A 578 -16.79 -25.53 10.31
N ASP A 579 -17.53 -26.25 9.47
CA ASP A 579 -16.94 -27.12 8.47
C ASP A 579 -16.01 -26.32 7.54
N LYS A 580 -14.77 -26.80 7.38
CA LYS A 580 -13.74 -26.17 6.57
C LYS A 580 -14.16 -25.97 5.11
N SER A 581 -15.04 -26.83 4.56
CA SER A 581 -15.56 -26.68 3.20
C SER A 581 -16.44 -25.43 3.02
N GLN A 582 -16.95 -24.87 4.10
CA GLN A 582 -17.75 -23.64 4.09
C GLN A 582 -16.90 -22.36 4.10
N ARG A 583 -15.57 -22.46 4.14
CA ARG A 583 -14.65 -21.31 4.17
C ARG A 583 -13.90 -21.16 2.83
N PRO A 584 -13.58 -19.93 2.41
CA PRO A 584 -13.97 -18.66 3.04
C PRO A 584 -15.49 -18.41 2.89
N ILE A 585 -16.11 -17.87 3.95
CA ILE A 585 -17.57 -17.74 3.98
C ILE A 585 -18.10 -16.72 2.97
N ASN A 586 -17.32 -15.67 2.64
CA ASN A 586 -17.68 -14.69 1.61
C ASN A 586 -17.83 -15.30 0.20
N GLN A 587 -17.20 -16.44 -0.07
CA GLN A 587 -17.31 -17.16 -1.34
C GLN A 587 -18.33 -18.31 -1.30
N LYS A 588 -18.71 -18.78 -0.10
CA LYS A 588 -19.52 -20.00 0.07
C LYS A 588 -20.94 -19.72 0.58
N TRP A 589 -21.14 -18.61 1.27
CA TRP A 589 -22.42 -18.26 1.87
C TRP A 589 -23.11 -17.13 1.12
N SER A 590 -24.44 -17.07 1.21
CA SER A 590 -25.19 -15.88 0.82
C SER A 590 -24.89 -14.72 1.77
N TRP A 591 -24.98 -13.50 1.26
CA TRP A 591 -24.78 -12.30 2.09
C TRP A 591 -25.76 -12.24 3.27
N ASP A 592 -27.04 -12.60 3.04
CA ASP A 592 -28.03 -12.73 4.12
C ASP A 592 -27.56 -13.65 5.27
N ARG A 593 -26.99 -14.81 4.94
CA ARG A 593 -26.47 -15.73 5.95
C ARG A 593 -25.29 -15.16 6.71
N ILE A 594 -24.40 -14.43 6.02
CA ILE A 594 -23.25 -13.77 6.64
C ILE A 594 -23.72 -12.71 7.65
N LEU A 595 -24.61 -11.82 7.25
CA LEU A 595 -25.15 -10.74 8.11
C LEU A 595 -25.85 -11.26 9.40
N ARG A 596 -26.42 -12.45 9.36
CA ARG A 596 -27.06 -13.09 10.51
C ARG A 596 -26.11 -13.93 11.36
N SER A 597 -24.88 -14.10 10.93
CA SER A 597 -23.87 -14.92 11.63
C SER A 597 -23.09 -14.11 12.66
N PRO A 598 -22.45 -14.75 13.64
CA PRO A 598 -21.58 -14.08 14.61
C PRO A 598 -20.19 -13.83 14.05
N TYR A 599 -19.91 -14.19 12.79
CA TYR A 599 -18.56 -14.19 12.25
C TYR A 599 -18.04 -12.79 11.94
N ILE A 600 -16.77 -12.62 12.25
CA ILE A 600 -16.05 -11.35 12.19
C ILE A 600 -14.99 -11.45 11.10
N LYS A 601 -15.08 -10.58 10.08
CA LYS A 601 -14.15 -10.53 8.95
C LYS A 601 -12.75 -10.10 9.40
N GLN A 602 -12.69 -9.09 10.26
CA GLN A 602 -11.46 -8.50 10.82
C GLN A 602 -11.75 -7.83 12.17
N ALA A 603 -10.70 -7.50 12.93
CA ALA A 603 -10.83 -6.84 14.23
C ALA A 603 -11.77 -5.64 14.18
N ASP A 604 -12.76 -5.61 15.07
CA ASP A 604 -13.76 -4.55 15.23
C ASP A 604 -13.68 -3.99 16.65
N THR A 605 -14.36 -4.61 17.64
CA THR A 605 -14.16 -4.26 19.05
C THR A 605 -12.69 -4.31 19.44
N LEU A 606 -11.96 -5.33 18.99
CA LEU A 606 -10.52 -5.49 19.21
C LEU A 606 -9.69 -4.39 18.52
N GLN A 607 -10.15 -3.80 17.43
CA GLN A 607 -9.53 -2.61 16.83
C GLN A 607 -9.58 -1.42 17.78
N GLY A 608 -10.70 -1.24 18.49
CA GLY A 608 -10.84 -0.23 19.54
C GLY A 608 -9.87 -0.45 20.71
N PHE A 609 -9.72 -1.71 21.14
CA PHE A 609 -8.73 -2.09 22.17
C PHE A 609 -7.28 -1.90 21.71
N TYR A 610 -7.01 -2.01 20.43
CA TYR A 610 -5.67 -1.72 19.89
C TYR A 610 -5.39 -0.20 19.85
N PHE A 611 -6.31 0.60 19.30
CA PHE A 611 -6.09 2.05 19.18
C PHE A 611 -6.03 2.75 20.53
N PHE A 612 -6.88 2.33 21.47
CA PHE A 612 -7.07 2.96 22.77
C PHE A 612 -6.59 2.06 23.92
N GLU A 613 -5.50 1.29 23.70
CA GLU A 613 -5.04 0.31 24.68
C GLU A 613 -4.74 0.90 26.05
N ASP A 614 -4.31 2.18 26.13
CA ASP A 614 -4.05 2.88 27.40
C ASP A 614 -5.33 3.18 28.20
N HIS A 615 -6.52 3.03 27.59
CA HIS A 615 -7.82 3.22 28.24
C HIS A 615 -8.37 1.91 28.86
N PHE A 616 -7.73 0.79 28.61
CA PHE A 616 -8.20 -0.52 29.03
C PHE A 616 -7.11 -1.26 29.82
N THR A 617 -7.54 -2.12 30.75
CA THR A 617 -6.61 -2.98 31.46
C THR A 617 -6.25 -4.23 30.63
N LYS A 618 -5.15 -4.88 30.95
CA LYS A 618 -4.76 -6.15 30.32
C LYS A 618 -5.81 -7.25 30.51
N GLU A 619 -6.48 -7.27 31.66
CA GLU A 619 -7.56 -8.22 31.97
C GLU A 619 -8.81 -7.94 31.09
N GLN A 620 -9.10 -6.66 30.81
CA GLN A 620 -10.16 -6.33 29.88
C GLN A 620 -9.81 -6.75 28.47
N LEU A 621 -8.59 -6.51 28.02
CA LEU A 621 -8.11 -6.99 26.72
C LEU A 621 -8.23 -8.51 26.61
N GLU A 622 -7.76 -9.25 27.62
CA GLU A 622 -7.81 -10.71 27.64
C GLU A 622 -9.24 -11.24 27.50
N LYS A 623 -10.19 -10.69 28.28
CA LYS A 623 -11.61 -11.07 28.19
C LYS A 623 -12.19 -10.83 26.80
N HIS A 624 -11.89 -9.67 26.21
CA HIS A 624 -12.43 -9.34 24.88
C HIS A 624 -11.77 -10.18 23.77
N PHE A 625 -10.47 -10.44 23.89
CA PHE A 625 -9.76 -11.31 22.94
C PHE A 625 -10.32 -12.74 23.01
N ASP A 626 -10.53 -13.29 24.22
CA ASP A 626 -11.09 -14.64 24.41
C ASP A 626 -12.53 -14.75 23.94
N PHE A 627 -13.27 -13.64 23.96
CA PHE A 627 -14.65 -13.59 23.48
C PHE A 627 -14.72 -13.48 21.95
N TYR A 628 -13.96 -12.58 21.32
CA TYR A 628 -14.11 -12.24 19.90
C TYR A 628 -13.25 -13.06 18.94
N GLU A 629 -12.03 -13.45 19.35
CA GLU A 629 -11.15 -14.22 18.48
C GLU A 629 -11.78 -15.52 17.98
N PRO A 630 -12.50 -16.31 18.82
CA PRO A 630 -13.15 -17.53 18.35
C PRO A 630 -14.22 -17.36 17.26
N PHE A 631 -14.73 -16.15 17.06
CA PHE A 631 -15.67 -15.81 15.98
C PHE A 631 -15.01 -15.12 14.79
N THR A 632 -13.71 -14.82 14.85
CA THR A 632 -13.01 -14.12 13.78
C THR A 632 -12.53 -15.09 12.72
N VAL A 633 -13.07 -14.97 11.51
CA VAL A 633 -12.70 -15.82 10.35
C VAL A 633 -11.43 -15.40 9.66
N HIS A 634 -10.94 -14.17 9.92
CA HIS A 634 -9.74 -13.59 9.30
C HIS A 634 -9.78 -13.63 7.76
N GLU A 635 -10.87 -13.18 7.19
CA GLU A 635 -11.06 -13.14 5.73
C GLU A 635 -10.73 -11.77 5.11
N SER A 636 -10.21 -10.85 5.93
CA SER A 636 -9.57 -9.61 5.50
C SER A 636 -8.06 -9.71 5.65
N SER A 637 -7.34 -9.10 4.72
CA SER A 637 -5.88 -8.96 4.79
C SER A 637 -5.41 -8.15 6.01
N LEU A 638 -6.25 -7.25 6.52
CA LEU A 638 -5.97 -6.38 7.67
C LEU A 638 -6.18 -7.09 9.03
N SER A 639 -6.84 -8.25 9.05
CA SER A 639 -7.24 -8.90 10.30
C SER A 639 -6.09 -9.46 11.12
N PRO A 640 -5.14 -10.24 10.56
CA PRO A 640 -4.20 -11.01 11.38
C PRO A 640 -3.22 -10.14 12.18
N CYS A 641 -2.87 -8.93 11.69
CA CYS A 641 -1.87 -8.09 12.35
C CYS A 641 -2.33 -7.59 13.74
N VAL A 642 -3.56 -7.09 13.88
CA VAL A 642 -4.10 -6.63 15.18
C VAL A 642 -4.17 -7.79 16.16
N HIS A 643 -4.65 -8.95 15.70
CA HIS A 643 -4.70 -10.16 16.53
C HIS A 643 -3.29 -10.66 16.91
N SER A 644 -2.29 -10.54 16.02
CA SER A 644 -0.89 -10.86 16.34
C SER A 644 -0.34 -9.98 17.45
N ILE A 645 -0.56 -8.66 17.36
CA ILE A 645 -0.13 -7.67 18.35
C ILE A 645 -0.75 -7.96 19.72
N GLN A 646 -2.06 -8.17 19.75
CA GLN A 646 -2.79 -8.43 21.00
C GLN A 646 -2.44 -9.78 21.62
N ALA A 647 -2.30 -10.83 20.80
CA ALA A 647 -1.84 -12.14 21.27
C ALA A 647 -0.44 -12.04 21.88
N ALA A 648 0.49 -11.30 21.25
CA ALA A 648 1.83 -11.05 21.81
C ALA A 648 1.75 -10.28 23.15
N THR A 649 0.91 -9.22 23.22
CA THR A 649 0.68 -8.46 24.45
C THR A 649 0.18 -9.36 25.61
N LEU A 650 -0.69 -10.34 25.28
CA LEU A 650 -1.21 -11.32 26.22
C LEU A 650 -0.22 -12.46 26.54
N GLY A 651 0.93 -12.52 25.85
CA GLY A 651 1.93 -13.59 26.02
C GLY A 651 1.59 -14.89 25.28
N ARG A 652 0.62 -14.87 24.38
CA ARG A 652 0.18 -16.03 23.58
C ARG A 652 1.03 -16.17 22.32
N MET A 653 2.31 -16.48 22.50
CA MET A 653 3.33 -16.35 21.46
C MET A 653 3.12 -17.26 20.25
N GLU A 654 2.62 -18.47 20.42
CA GLU A 654 2.32 -19.40 19.31
C GLU A 654 1.20 -18.87 18.42
N GLN A 655 0.17 -18.28 19.02
CA GLN A 655 -0.94 -17.65 18.32
C GLN A 655 -0.47 -16.36 17.61
N ALA A 656 0.32 -15.53 18.29
CA ALA A 656 0.91 -14.32 17.70
C ALA A 656 1.77 -14.65 16.48
N TYR A 657 2.61 -15.67 16.55
CA TYR A 657 3.44 -16.12 15.44
C TYR A 657 2.61 -16.67 14.27
N THR A 658 1.55 -17.43 14.54
CA THR A 658 0.64 -17.93 13.52
C THR A 658 -0.03 -16.79 12.74
N PHE A 659 -0.50 -15.77 13.45
CA PHE A 659 -1.07 -14.58 12.81
C PHE A 659 -0.02 -13.76 12.05
N TYR A 660 1.17 -13.62 12.59
CA TYR A 660 2.28 -12.98 11.90
C TYR A 660 2.59 -13.65 10.55
N LEU A 661 2.74 -14.98 10.52
CA LEU A 661 2.98 -15.69 9.26
C LEU A 661 1.85 -15.49 8.25
N ARG A 662 0.61 -15.49 8.73
CA ARG A 662 -0.55 -15.26 7.86
C ARG A 662 -0.54 -13.86 7.25
N THR A 663 -0.09 -12.84 7.98
CA THR A 663 0.08 -11.47 7.46
C THR A 663 1.28 -11.38 6.53
N SER A 664 2.47 -11.83 6.98
CA SER A 664 3.72 -11.64 6.27
C SER A 664 3.81 -12.41 4.94
N ARG A 665 3.11 -13.53 4.83
CA ARG A 665 3.12 -14.40 3.66
C ARG A 665 1.81 -14.44 2.90
N LEU A 666 0.89 -13.54 3.20
CA LEU A 666 -0.46 -13.50 2.61
C LEU A 666 -0.41 -13.66 1.08
N ASP A 667 0.37 -12.80 0.42
CA ASP A 667 0.50 -12.78 -1.03
C ASP A 667 1.51 -13.82 -1.54
N LEU A 668 2.63 -14.03 -0.84
CA LEU A 668 3.64 -15.01 -1.25
C LEU A 668 3.10 -16.45 -1.29
N ASP A 669 2.17 -16.78 -0.40
CA ASP A 669 1.52 -18.09 -0.33
C ASP A 669 0.13 -18.07 -1.01
N ASP A 670 -0.28 -16.94 -1.57
CA ASP A 670 -1.57 -16.70 -2.23
C ASP A 670 -2.75 -17.21 -1.40
N TYR A 671 -2.79 -16.81 -0.16
CA TYR A 671 -3.69 -17.34 0.85
C TYR A 671 -5.17 -17.14 0.50
N ASN A 672 -5.47 -15.96 -0.05
CA ASN A 672 -6.82 -15.57 -0.45
C ASN A 672 -7.15 -15.95 -1.90
N LYS A 673 -6.18 -16.42 -2.69
CA LYS A 673 -6.29 -16.68 -4.15
C LYS A 673 -6.70 -15.45 -4.96
N GLU A 674 -6.08 -14.32 -4.64
CA GLU A 674 -6.37 -13.01 -5.23
C GLU A 674 -5.12 -12.30 -5.75
N VAL A 675 -3.95 -12.95 -5.69
CA VAL A 675 -2.66 -12.32 -6.04
C VAL A 675 -2.59 -11.97 -7.52
N GLU A 676 -3.27 -12.67 -8.40
CA GLU A 676 -3.33 -12.31 -9.83
C GLU A 676 -3.94 -10.92 -10.07
N GLU A 677 -4.82 -10.45 -9.16
CA GLU A 677 -5.43 -9.12 -9.19
C GLU A 677 -4.57 -8.02 -8.54
N GLY A 678 -3.44 -8.39 -7.95
CA GLY A 678 -2.52 -7.50 -7.22
C GLY A 678 -2.31 -7.87 -5.76
N CYS A 679 -1.14 -7.52 -5.21
CA CYS A 679 -0.78 -7.74 -3.81
C CYS A 679 -1.54 -6.81 -2.86
N HIS A 680 -1.62 -7.18 -1.57
CA HIS A 680 -2.32 -6.41 -0.53
C HIS A 680 -1.37 -5.44 0.17
N ILE A 681 -0.99 -4.34 -0.52
CA ILE A 681 0.10 -3.45 -0.09
C ILE A 681 -0.18 -2.78 1.26
N THR A 682 -1.39 -2.26 1.49
CA THR A 682 -1.69 -1.57 2.75
C THR A 682 -1.63 -2.49 3.96
N SER A 683 -2.02 -3.76 3.80
CA SER A 683 -1.93 -4.76 4.87
C SER A 683 -0.49 -5.19 5.19
N MET A 684 0.45 -4.98 4.28
CA MET A 684 1.86 -5.31 4.49
C MET A 684 2.48 -4.51 5.63
N ALA A 685 2.00 -3.29 5.89
CA ALA A 685 2.40 -2.50 7.05
C ALA A 685 2.08 -3.21 8.38
N GLY A 686 0.98 -3.98 8.42
CA GLY A 686 0.62 -4.80 9.57
C GLY A 686 1.66 -5.87 9.91
N THR A 687 2.45 -6.32 8.95
CA THR A 687 3.56 -7.25 9.20
C THR A 687 4.68 -6.59 10.01
N TRP A 688 5.05 -5.35 9.63
CA TRP A 688 6.00 -4.53 10.39
C TRP A 688 5.46 -4.27 11.81
N MET A 689 4.19 -3.87 11.94
CA MET A 689 3.54 -3.62 13.22
C MET A 689 3.54 -4.88 14.10
N SER A 690 3.29 -6.06 13.54
CA SER A 690 3.32 -7.34 14.29
C SER A 690 4.69 -7.62 14.93
N ILE A 691 5.78 -7.21 14.26
CA ILE A 691 7.13 -7.36 14.83
C ILE A 691 7.42 -6.25 15.84
N VAL A 692 7.30 -5.00 15.44
CA VAL A 692 7.74 -3.85 16.23
C VAL A 692 6.82 -3.60 17.43
N GLU A 693 5.50 -3.58 17.20
CA GLU A 693 4.51 -3.34 18.24
C GLU A 693 4.04 -4.64 18.93
N GLY A 694 4.05 -5.78 18.21
CA GLY A 694 3.67 -7.07 18.74
C GLY A 694 4.83 -7.73 19.49
N PHE A 695 5.83 -8.27 18.80
CA PHE A 695 6.94 -8.97 19.42
C PHE A 695 7.89 -8.03 20.16
N GLY A 696 8.19 -6.85 19.60
CA GLY A 696 8.99 -5.81 20.27
C GLY A 696 8.27 -5.14 21.43
N GLY A 697 6.94 -5.18 21.42
CA GLY A 697 6.10 -4.56 22.43
C GLY A 697 6.27 -3.03 22.48
N MET A 698 6.68 -2.42 21.34
CA MET A 698 6.92 -0.98 21.26
C MET A 698 5.62 -0.18 21.45
N ARG A 699 5.66 0.78 22.36
CA ARG A 699 4.59 1.77 22.58
C ARG A 699 5.19 3.14 22.87
N VAL A 700 4.43 4.19 22.60
CA VAL A 700 4.76 5.54 23.05
C VAL A 700 3.77 5.91 24.17
N LYS A 701 4.25 6.11 25.38
CA LYS A 701 3.46 6.51 26.55
C LYS A 701 4.12 7.71 27.22
N ASN A 702 3.34 8.77 27.46
CA ASN A 702 3.85 9.99 28.10
C ASN A 702 5.18 10.46 27.50
N ASP A 703 5.22 10.58 26.15
CA ASP A 703 6.39 11.03 25.38
C ASP A 703 7.64 10.11 25.44
N THR A 704 7.52 8.93 26.00
CA THR A 704 8.60 7.96 26.18
C THR A 704 8.32 6.66 25.43
N LEU A 705 9.35 6.08 24.85
CA LEU A 705 9.27 4.75 24.25
C LEU A 705 9.28 3.67 25.32
N HIS A 706 8.32 2.76 25.22
CA HIS A 706 8.22 1.57 26.02
C HIS A 706 8.43 0.33 25.17
N PHE A 707 9.07 -0.70 25.71
CA PHE A 707 9.27 -1.98 25.06
C PHE A 707 8.96 -3.13 26.04
N GLU A 708 8.27 -4.12 25.54
CA GLU A 708 8.05 -5.42 26.21
C GLU A 708 8.48 -6.54 25.26
N PRO A 709 9.79 -6.71 25.02
CA PRO A 709 10.31 -7.63 24.02
C PRO A 709 9.93 -9.08 24.32
N ARG A 710 9.49 -9.77 23.29
CA ARG A 710 9.16 -11.20 23.29
C ARG A 710 9.70 -11.83 22.03
N ILE A 711 10.01 -13.11 22.06
CA ILE A 711 10.55 -13.84 20.92
C ILE A 711 9.76 -15.12 20.69
N PRO A 712 9.28 -15.39 19.47
CA PRO A 712 8.71 -16.68 19.12
C PRO A 712 9.76 -17.80 19.24
N LYS A 713 9.35 -19.01 19.62
CA LYS A 713 10.25 -20.17 19.75
C LYS A 713 10.96 -20.57 18.45
N GLU A 714 10.38 -20.19 17.32
CA GLU A 714 10.88 -20.44 15.96
C GLU A 714 12.09 -19.56 15.62
N TRP A 715 12.27 -18.42 16.30
CA TRP A 715 13.33 -17.47 16.03
C TRP A 715 14.46 -17.57 17.07
N LYS A 716 15.68 -17.30 16.62
CA LYS A 716 16.85 -17.13 17.50
C LYS A 716 17.04 -15.68 17.92
N GLY A 717 16.62 -14.76 17.08
CA GLY A 717 16.67 -13.34 17.32
C GLY A 717 15.98 -12.55 16.22
N TYR A 718 15.72 -11.28 16.49
CA TYR A 718 15.26 -10.31 15.48
C TYR A 718 15.77 -8.91 15.84
N SER A 719 15.88 -8.05 14.85
CA SER A 719 16.24 -6.65 15.09
C SER A 719 15.53 -5.71 14.12
N PHE A 720 15.33 -4.47 14.56
CA PHE A 720 14.76 -3.38 13.80
C PHE A 720 15.33 -2.04 14.21
N LYS A 721 15.18 -1.03 13.34
CA LYS A 721 15.46 0.37 13.66
C LYS A 721 14.17 1.18 13.65
N ILE A 722 14.13 2.22 14.47
CA ILE A 722 13.06 3.24 14.45
C ILE A 722 13.68 4.64 14.53
N ASN A 723 13.09 5.57 13.81
CA ASN A 723 13.40 6.99 13.91
C ASN A 723 12.39 7.64 14.88
N PHE A 724 12.77 7.78 16.13
CA PHE A 724 11.94 8.42 17.14
C PHE A 724 12.49 9.82 17.45
N ARG A 725 11.73 10.86 17.11
CA ARG A 725 12.09 12.26 17.39
C ARG A 725 13.51 12.62 16.90
N HIS A 726 13.81 12.23 15.65
CA HIS A 726 15.12 12.39 14.98
C HIS A 726 16.28 11.61 15.61
N GLN A 727 16.02 10.67 16.50
CA GLN A 727 17.01 9.73 17.04
C GLN A 727 16.74 8.34 16.45
N ILE A 728 17.76 7.72 15.88
CA ILE A 728 17.63 6.36 15.31
C ILE A 728 18.00 5.36 16.38
N LEU A 729 17.01 4.66 16.88
CA LEU A 729 17.17 3.61 17.89
C LEU A 729 17.12 2.25 17.21
N LYS A 730 18.19 1.46 17.35
CA LYS A 730 18.21 0.04 16.97
C LYS A 730 17.88 -0.81 18.18
N VAL A 731 16.96 -1.73 18.00
CA VAL A 731 16.56 -2.73 18.98
C VAL A 731 16.91 -4.11 18.45
N SER A 732 17.62 -4.93 19.23
CA SER A 732 17.92 -6.31 18.88
C SER A 732 17.50 -7.21 20.03
N VAL A 733 16.67 -8.20 19.74
CA VAL A 733 16.08 -9.11 20.71
C VAL A 733 16.57 -10.52 20.44
N HIS A 734 17.16 -11.13 21.46
CA HIS A 734 17.57 -12.53 21.49
C HIS A 734 16.88 -13.24 22.66
N GLN A 735 17.01 -14.57 22.76
CA GLN A 735 16.28 -15.35 23.78
C GLN A 735 16.54 -14.90 25.20
N ASN A 736 17.77 -14.45 25.50
CA ASN A 736 18.22 -14.15 26.87
C ASN A 736 18.56 -12.67 27.09
N GLU A 737 18.54 -11.84 26.06
CA GLU A 737 18.96 -10.46 26.16
C GLU A 737 18.26 -9.58 25.10
N THR A 738 18.06 -8.33 25.44
CA THR A 738 17.65 -7.29 24.50
C THR A 738 18.70 -6.19 24.52
N THR A 739 19.16 -5.76 23.34
CA THR A 739 20.14 -4.69 23.23
C THR A 739 19.55 -3.49 22.52
N PHE A 740 19.96 -2.32 22.99
CA PHE A 740 19.59 -1.02 22.41
C PHE A 740 20.86 -0.28 22.02
N SER A 741 20.89 0.29 20.82
CA SER A 741 21.95 1.20 20.39
C SER A 741 21.34 2.41 19.71
N LEU A 742 21.94 3.58 19.93
CA LEU A 742 21.45 4.87 19.48
C LEU A 742 22.42 5.49 18.47
N GLU A 743 21.91 5.76 17.28
CA GLU A 743 22.57 6.57 16.28
C GLU A 743 21.96 8.00 16.37
N GLY A 744 22.73 8.98 16.85
CA GLY A 744 22.24 10.34 17.08
C GLY A 744 23.20 11.11 17.98
N ASP A 745 22.82 12.31 18.37
CA ASP A 745 23.63 13.25 19.17
C ASP A 745 23.12 13.46 20.60
N LYS A 746 21.94 12.92 20.92
CA LYS A 746 21.29 13.06 22.24
C LYS A 746 20.91 11.71 22.81
N GLU A 747 21.10 11.58 24.11
CA GLU A 747 20.62 10.43 24.86
C GLU A 747 19.10 10.30 24.81
N ILE A 748 18.61 9.08 24.94
CA ILE A 748 17.19 8.78 25.04
C ILE A 748 16.93 7.84 26.23
N THR A 749 15.90 8.14 26.99
CA THR A 749 15.39 7.21 28.00
C THR A 749 14.28 6.36 27.37
N VAL A 750 14.41 5.04 27.50
CA VAL A 750 13.37 4.07 27.13
C VAL A 750 12.93 3.30 28.36
N VAL A 751 11.73 2.76 28.35
CA VAL A 751 11.23 1.87 29.43
C VAL A 751 11.17 0.45 28.89
N VAL A 752 11.91 -0.46 29.49
CA VAL A 752 11.97 -1.87 29.08
C VAL A 752 11.44 -2.74 30.20
N ASN A 753 10.36 -3.48 29.96
CA ASN A 753 9.69 -4.31 30.98
C ASN A 753 9.43 -3.54 32.30
N GLY A 754 8.98 -2.26 32.15
CA GLY A 754 8.67 -1.38 33.28
C GLY A 754 9.88 -0.72 33.98
N LYS A 755 11.11 -0.87 33.46
CA LYS A 755 12.33 -0.26 34.01
C LYS A 755 12.86 0.80 33.05
N GLU A 756 13.21 1.96 33.57
CA GLU A 756 13.88 3.01 32.79
C GLU A 756 15.33 2.58 32.44
N VAL A 757 15.70 2.79 31.20
CA VAL A 757 17.00 2.51 30.61
C VAL A 757 17.48 3.72 29.84
N LEU A 758 18.61 4.29 30.21
CA LEU A 758 19.26 5.38 29.48
C LEU A 758 20.11 4.77 28.36
N VAL A 759 19.89 5.23 27.13
CA VAL A 759 20.71 4.88 25.97
C VAL A 759 21.45 6.11 25.51
N GLU A 760 22.76 6.11 25.70
CA GLU A 760 23.64 7.21 25.27
C GLU A 760 24.02 7.07 23.79
N PRO A 761 24.36 8.19 23.12
CA PRO A 761 24.81 8.15 21.73
C PRO A 761 26.01 7.21 21.52
N ASN A 762 25.93 6.42 20.44
CA ASN A 762 26.97 5.46 20.07
C ASN A 762 27.32 4.41 21.14
N SER A 763 26.43 4.19 22.09
CA SER A 763 26.57 3.14 23.10
C SER A 763 25.70 1.91 22.76
N LEU A 764 26.06 0.78 23.34
CA LEU A 764 25.25 -0.43 23.34
C LEU A 764 24.85 -0.74 24.79
N VAL A 765 23.55 -0.77 25.03
CA VAL A 765 22.99 -1.11 26.35
C VAL A 765 22.31 -2.46 26.26
N THR A 766 22.60 -3.36 27.17
CA THR A 766 21.99 -4.71 27.29
C THR A 766 21.07 -4.74 28.49
N VAL A 767 19.88 -5.28 28.32
CA VAL A 767 18.83 -5.41 29.35
C VAL A 767 18.37 -6.85 29.49
#